data_bd46e2a2dcbd46a82eb049cb17c9fe89
#
_entry.id   bd46e2a2dcbd46a82eb049cb17c9fe89
#
_cell.length_a   1.000
_cell.length_b   1.000
_cell.length_c   1.000
_cell.angle_alpha   90.00
_cell.angle_beta   90.00
_cell.angle_gamma   90.00
#
_symmetry.space_group_name_H-M   'P 1'
#
loop_
_entity.id
_entity.type
_entity.pdbx_description
1 polymer ?
#
loop_
_entity_poly.entity_id
_entity_poly.type
_entity_poly.pdbx_seq_one_letter_code
_entity_poly.pdbx_strand_id
1 'polypeptide(L)'
;MWSLLAPVTHPNLLQHAASPLPSQSHGGKPTSLCPQLLKPTYHHQNPSLSFPSLSRNLTDDLDGPVNTAAYASILDSYECSEFGKQVHAHAFKKGFGGHKFVQTKLLQMYSRCGCFVDAIKMFENMPERNLYCWIAVLKSYLNNGYFEEAFMLFEDLQLEDVELEFFVFPVVLRICIGCGGLRLGGQLHGIVIKNGFVSNIYVANALIDMYGKCRSLDDAKNFFNQMTERDCVSWNSVVTACAANGVVHEALEFLHEMFEEDNLAPNTVSWSAVIGGLSQNGYDEEAIEMLYSMSAAGFEPNARTLASVLPACGRLQALGPGKEIHGYLARHGFMYNPFVVNGLVDLYRKCWDMKSALTLFSLFSLKNEVSYNTMIVGYFENGEISKAKELFDEMELEGKRNEIISWNSMISGYVDNFMFDEALAVFRALIDKDIEADSYTLGSVLTACAGMGSLRSGKETHSYAIVRGLQSDTFVGGALVEMYCKCSDLKAAQKAFDEVIERDTPTWNAFISGYARSNQIESIDLILQKMKEDGLEPNVYTWNGIIAGHVENEHNELALQLFSDMQSSNVRPDIYTVGIILPACSRLATIERGMQLHAYAIRCDYESDAHIGAALVDMYAKCGSINHSEHVYNRIENFNLVTENAMLTAYAMHGHGEEGIAFFRKLLVNGFRPDGITFLSALSSCVHAGSVQAGRECFDMMAFYYVNPTLKHYTCLVDLLSRAGMLDEAFDVIRKMPMEPDSVIWGALLGGCVIHGNVDIGELAATKLIELEPNNTGNHVMLANLYASAGRWSDLARTRRLTTDRQLRKSPGCSWIEDRDGIHVFIACDGSHNRANEIYAILDNLTFQMSVKQD
;
A
#
# COMPACT_ATOMS: atom_id res chain seq x y z
N MET A 1 -4.86 -9.15 -26.46
CA MET A 1 -5.13 -10.29 -25.60
C MET A 1 -6.49 -10.19 -24.89
N TRP A 2 -7.33 -9.26 -25.31
CA TRP A 2 -8.69 -9.02 -24.78
C TRP A 2 -9.81 -9.64 -25.62
N SER A 3 -9.47 -10.56 -26.54
CA SER A 3 -10.47 -11.17 -27.44
C SER A 3 -10.69 -12.68 -27.24
N LEU A 4 -10.29 -13.24 -26.11
CA LEU A 4 -10.44 -14.67 -25.78
C LEU A 4 -11.21 -14.95 -24.48
N LEU A 5 -11.75 -13.95 -23.81
CA LEU A 5 -12.70 -14.09 -22.73
C LEU A 5 -14.05 -13.53 -23.14
N ALA A 6 -14.67 -14.17 -24.14
CA ALA A 6 -16.12 -14.06 -24.29
C ALA A 6 -16.75 -14.73 -23.05
N PRO A 7 -17.77 -14.13 -22.41
CA PRO A 7 -18.46 -14.76 -21.30
C PRO A 7 -19.01 -16.10 -21.80
N VAL A 8 -18.57 -17.19 -21.17
CA VAL A 8 -19.17 -18.51 -21.40
C VAL A 8 -20.53 -18.49 -20.74
N THR A 9 -21.45 -17.79 -21.30
CA THR A 9 -22.87 -17.95 -21.04
C THR A 9 -23.31 -19.20 -21.81
N HIS A 10 -23.08 -20.36 -21.26
CA HIS A 10 -23.79 -21.56 -21.69
C HIS A 10 -25.19 -21.53 -21.08
N PRO A 11 -26.25 -21.32 -21.89
CA PRO A 11 -27.63 -21.29 -21.39
C PRO A 11 -28.09 -22.62 -20.78
N ASN A 12 -27.37 -23.70 -21.01
CA ASN A 12 -27.78 -25.05 -20.61
C ASN A 12 -27.53 -25.38 -19.12
N LEU A 13 -26.60 -24.71 -18.42
CA LEU A 13 -26.44 -24.90 -16.97
C LEU A 13 -27.63 -24.34 -16.17
N LEU A 14 -28.33 -23.36 -16.73
CA LEU A 14 -29.46 -22.70 -16.07
C LEU A 14 -30.82 -23.38 -16.32
N GLN A 15 -30.95 -24.20 -17.39
CA GLN A 15 -32.26 -24.78 -17.78
C GLN A 15 -32.55 -26.10 -17.11
N HIS A 16 -31.58 -26.83 -16.57
CA HIS A 16 -31.81 -28.17 -15.99
C HIS A 16 -31.91 -28.18 -14.45
N ALA A 17 -31.65 -27.07 -13.76
CA ALA A 17 -31.82 -26.99 -12.30
C ALA A 17 -33.26 -26.68 -11.84
N ALA A 18 -34.18 -26.43 -12.77
CA ALA A 18 -35.57 -26.09 -12.45
C ALA A 18 -36.53 -27.19 -12.93
N SER A 19 -36.57 -28.34 -12.25
CA SER A 19 -37.70 -29.23 -12.31
C SER A 19 -38.65 -28.92 -11.15
N PRO A 20 -39.91 -28.56 -11.40
CA PRO A 20 -40.83 -28.21 -10.32
C PRO A 20 -41.29 -29.44 -9.58
N LEU A 21 -41.18 -29.42 -8.28
CA LEU A 21 -41.90 -30.35 -7.39
C LEU A 21 -43.43 -30.20 -7.59
N PRO A 22 -44.21 -31.29 -7.54
CA PRO A 22 -45.62 -31.26 -7.88
C PRO A 22 -46.40 -30.43 -6.84
N SER A 23 -47.18 -29.49 -7.35
CA SER A 23 -48.13 -28.65 -6.61
C SER A 23 -49.22 -29.48 -5.96
N GLN A 24 -49.32 -29.50 -4.66
CA GLN A 24 -50.57 -29.83 -3.96
C GLN A 24 -51.36 -28.54 -3.77
N SER A 25 -52.50 -28.51 -4.41
CA SER A 25 -53.50 -27.47 -4.30
C SER A 25 -54.24 -27.58 -2.98
N HIS A 26 -54.19 -26.55 -2.14
CA HIS A 26 -55.34 -26.25 -1.25
C HIS A 26 -55.55 -24.75 -1.22
N GLY A 27 -56.75 -24.35 -1.68
CA GLY A 27 -57.20 -22.99 -1.72
C GLY A 27 -57.57 -22.48 -0.34
N GLY A 28 -57.19 -21.24 -0.06
CA GLY A 28 -57.65 -20.45 1.05
C GLY A 28 -57.39 -18.95 0.76
N LYS A 29 -58.48 -18.20 0.66
CA LYS A 29 -58.49 -16.75 0.34
C LYS A 29 -57.73 -15.93 1.38
N PRO A 30 -57.08 -14.81 1.00
CA PRO A 30 -56.41 -13.93 1.95
C PRO A 30 -57.42 -12.97 2.64
N THR A 31 -57.44 -12.98 3.93
CA THR A 31 -57.99 -11.88 4.75
C THR A 31 -56.86 -10.94 5.17
N SER A 32 -57.06 -9.68 4.82
CA SER A 32 -56.24 -8.54 5.20
C SER A 32 -56.21 -8.34 6.74
N LEU A 33 -55.01 -8.32 7.31
CA LEU A 33 -54.81 -7.70 8.63
C LEU A 33 -53.40 -7.05 8.67
N CYS A 34 -53.48 -5.76 8.86
CA CYS A 34 -52.36 -4.87 9.09
C CYS A 34 -51.65 -5.26 10.41
N PRO A 35 -50.33 -5.44 10.47
CA PRO A 35 -49.65 -5.61 11.75
C PRO A 35 -49.31 -4.24 12.32
N GLN A 36 -49.89 -3.98 13.50
CA GLN A 36 -49.48 -2.90 14.38
C GLN A 36 -48.02 -3.07 14.81
N LEU A 37 -47.30 -1.95 14.76
CA LEU A 37 -45.96 -1.76 15.30
C LEU A 37 -45.93 -2.10 16.82
N LEU A 38 -45.40 -3.24 17.16
CA LEU A 38 -44.93 -3.58 18.49
C LEU A 38 -43.50 -3.09 18.64
N LYS A 39 -43.36 -2.01 19.41
CA LYS A 39 -42.05 -1.56 19.92
C LYS A 39 -41.48 -2.63 20.83
N PRO A 40 -40.21 -3.07 20.63
CA PRO A 40 -39.56 -3.91 21.62
C PRO A 40 -39.19 -3.03 22.81
N THR A 41 -39.81 -3.29 23.96
CA THR A 41 -39.34 -2.82 25.25
C THR A 41 -38.04 -3.53 25.62
N TYR A 42 -36.93 -2.84 25.51
CA TYR A 42 -35.67 -3.30 26.06
C TYR A 42 -35.72 -3.26 27.58
N HIS A 43 -35.88 -4.41 28.18
CA HIS A 43 -35.47 -4.61 29.56
C HIS A 43 -33.94 -4.85 29.56
N HIS A 44 -33.22 -3.87 30.12
CA HIS A 44 -31.88 -4.11 30.61
C HIS A 44 -31.98 -5.18 31.72
N GLN A 45 -31.74 -6.42 31.35
CA GLN A 45 -31.31 -7.43 32.30
C GLN A 45 -29.84 -7.67 32.02
N ASN A 46 -28.99 -7.19 32.95
CA ASN A 46 -27.72 -7.80 33.18
C ASN A 46 -27.90 -9.30 33.20
N PRO A 47 -27.17 -10.07 32.39
CA PRO A 47 -27.07 -11.48 32.63
C PRO A 47 -26.03 -11.71 33.74
N SER A 48 -26.32 -11.31 34.97
CA SER A 48 -25.94 -12.16 36.06
C SER A 48 -26.79 -13.42 35.85
N LEU A 49 -26.26 -14.35 35.08
CA LEU A 49 -26.71 -15.72 35.07
C LEU A 49 -26.68 -16.20 36.51
N SER A 50 -27.76 -15.95 37.24
CA SER A 50 -28.09 -16.79 38.35
C SER A 50 -28.34 -18.17 37.77
N PHE A 51 -27.28 -18.97 37.76
CA PHE A 51 -27.38 -20.39 37.52
C PHE A 51 -28.53 -20.92 38.37
N PRO A 52 -29.55 -21.53 37.78
CA PRO A 52 -30.49 -22.31 38.60
C PRO A 52 -29.59 -23.28 39.37
N SER A 53 -29.84 -23.39 40.67
CA SER A 53 -29.07 -24.26 41.56
C SER A 53 -29.03 -25.67 40.96
N LEU A 54 -27.99 -25.95 40.15
CA LEU A 54 -27.73 -27.21 39.46
C LEU A 54 -27.57 -28.41 40.41
N SER A 55 -27.52 -28.13 41.71
CA SER A 55 -27.53 -29.15 42.76
C SER A 55 -28.85 -29.96 42.83
N ARG A 56 -29.99 -29.44 42.36
CA ARG A 56 -31.25 -30.20 42.36
C ARG A 56 -31.44 -31.06 41.12
N ASN A 57 -30.99 -30.65 39.94
CA ASN A 57 -31.17 -31.43 38.72
C ASN A 57 -30.16 -32.56 38.56
N LEU A 58 -28.93 -32.42 39.11
CA LEU A 58 -27.95 -33.49 39.12
C LEU A 58 -28.34 -34.66 40.10
N THR A 59 -29.11 -34.33 41.15
CA THR A 59 -29.58 -35.34 42.13
C THR A 59 -30.80 -36.08 41.55
N ASP A 60 -31.69 -35.44 40.81
CA ASP A 60 -32.91 -36.04 40.30
C ASP A 60 -32.62 -36.94 39.07
N ASP A 61 -31.63 -36.60 38.21
CA ASP A 61 -31.20 -37.46 37.09
C ASP A 61 -30.21 -38.58 37.48
N LEU A 62 -29.59 -38.48 38.65
CA LEU A 62 -28.55 -39.42 39.13
C LEU A 62 -29.00 -40.27 40.34
N ASP A 63 -30.21 -40.17 40.90
CA ASP A 63 -30.74 -40.98 42.00
C ASP A 63 -31.23 -42.38 41.57
N GLY A 64 -31.18 -42.68 40.25
CA GLY A 64 -31.26 -44.05 39.74
C GLY A 64 -29.91 -44.81 39.86
N PRO A 65 -29.83 -46.13 39.54
CA PRO A 65 -28.56 -46.81 39.47
C PRO A 65 -27.68 -46.17 38.39
N VAL A 66 -26.81 -45.27 38.83
CA VAL A 66 -25.89 -44.51 37.95
C VAL A 66 -24.98 -45.52 37.28
N ASN A 67 -25.16 -45.68 35.96
CA ASN A 67 -24.30 -46.52 35.15
C ASN A 67 -23.40 -45.67 34.25
N THR A 68 -22.42 -46.25 33.66
CA THR A 68 -21.46 -45.60 32.75
C THR A 68 -22.14 -44.95 31.52
N ALA A 69 -23.28 -45.42 31.07
CA ALA A 69 -24.04 -44.90 29.95
C ALA A 69 -24.71 -43.55 30.29
N ALA A 70 -25.19 -43.40 31.53
CA ALA A 70 -25.75 -42.11 32.01
C ALA A 70 -24.72 -40.99 31.99
N TYR A 71 -23.50 -41.27 32.46
CA TYR A 71 -22.40 -40.29 32.37
C TYR A 71 -22.06 -39.95 30.93
N ALA A 72 -22.00 -40.93 30.03
CA ALA A 72 -21.73 -40.67 28.61
C ALA A 72 -22.80 -39.79 27.97
N SER A 73 -24.08 -40.02 28.22
CA SER A 73 -25.17 -39.22 27.68
C SER A 73 -25.14 -37.78 28.17
N ILE A 74 -24.85 -37.58 29.48
CA ILE A 74 -24.72 -36.25 30.03
C ILE A 74 -23.48 -35.51 29.44
N LEU A 75 -22.33 -36.15 29.36
CA LEU A 75 -21.11 -35.57 28.81
C LEU A 75 -21.23 -35.28 27.30
N ASP A 76 -22.02 -36.03 26.55
CA ASP A 76 -22.24 -35.76 25.12
C ASP A 76 -23.26 -34.65 24.86
N SER A 77 -24.15 -34.34 25.83
CA SER A 77 -25.25 -33.38 25.67
C SER A 77 -24.88 -31.93 26.01
N TYR A 78 -23.81 -31.68 26.73
CA TYR A 78 -23.46 -30.36 27.26
C TYR A 78 -22.07 -29.90 26.82
N GLU A 79 -21.97 -28.60 26.43
CA GLU A 79 -20.73 -27.96 25.99
C GLU A 79 -20.19 -26.95 27.01
N CYS A 80 -20.55 -27.06 28.28
CA CYS A 80 -20.12 -26.17 29.35
C CYS A 80 -18.98 -26.79 30.18
N SER A 81 -17.82 -26.12 30.21
CA SER A 81 -16.63 -26.61 30.92
C SER A 81 -16.84 -26.74 32.43
N GLU A 82 -17.52 -25.80 33.07
CA GLU A 82 -17.80 -25.80 34.50
C GLU A 82 -18.74 -26.96 34.90
N PHE A 83 -19.74 -27.22 34.09
CA PHE A 83 -20.59 -28.36 34.29
C PHE A 83 -19.84 -29.69 34.08
N GLY A 84 -19.01 -29.75 33.06
CA GLY A 84 -18.14 -30.91 32.80
C GLY A 84 -17.21 -31.23 33.98
N LYS A 85 -16.63 -30.22 34.61
CA LYS A 85 -15.81 -30.37 35.86
C LYS A 85 -16.63 -30.92 37.03
N GLN A 86 -17.88 -30.48 37.20
CA GLN A 86 -18.77 -31.03 38.23
C GLN A 86 -19.11 -32.50 37.99
N VAL A 87 -19.43 -32.85 36.71
CA VAL A 87 -19.69 -34.25 36.34
C VAL A 87 -18.45 -35.12 36.56
N HIS A 88 -17.25 -34.60 36.24
CA HIS A 88 -16.00 -35.29 36.49
C HIS A 88 -15.80 -35.56 37.99
N ALA A 89 -15.96 -34.53 38.82
CA ALA A 89 -15.84 -34.68 40.29
C ALA A 89 -16.88 -35.64 40.84
N HIS A 90 -18.11 -35.68 40.30
CA HIS A 90 -19.15 -36.62 40.73
C HIS A 90 -18.81 -38.07 40.32
N ALA A 91 -18.34 -38.27 39.08
CA ALA A 91 -17.93 -39.57 38.60
C ALA A 91 -16.78 -40.13 39.45
N PHE A 92 -15.81 -39.28 39.84
CA PHE A 92 -14.72 -39.66 40.71
C PHE A 92 -15.19 -40.09 42.10
N LYS A 93 -16.11 -39.32 42.72
CA LYS A 93 -16.70 -39.63 44.05
C LYS A 93 -17.50 -40.96 44.04
N LYS A 94 -18.16 -41.27 42.95
CA LYS A 94 -18.95 -42.54 42.81
C LYS A 94 -18.11 -43.75 42.36
N GLY A 95 -16.78 -43.60 42.26
CA GLY A 95 -15.87 -44.68 41.91
C GLY A 95 -15.74 -44.98 40.42
N PHE A 96 -16.32 -44.16 39.54
CA PHE A 96 -16.23 -44.31 38.10
C PHE A 96 -15.03 -43.55 37.47
N GLY A 97 -14.25 -42.84 38.26
CA GLY A 97 -13.11 -42.03 37.79
C GLY A 97 -12.03 -42.86 37.09
N GLY A 98 -11.90 -44.13 37.41
CA GLY A 98 -10.97 -45.05 36.73
C GLY A 98 -11.60 -45.90 35.61
N HIS A 99 -12.89 -45.69 35.31
CA HIS A 99 -13.56 -46.49 34.26
C HIS A 99 -13.21 -45.98 32.84
N LYS A 100 -12.54 -46.79 32.05
CA LYS A 100 -12.00 -46.45 30.71
C LYS A 100 -12.99 -45.68 29.82
N PHE A 101 -14.24 -46.12 29.73
CA PHE A 101 -15.26 -45.49 28.90
C PHE A 101 -15.65 -44.10 29.41
N VAL A 102 -15.80 -43.93 30.75
CA VAL A 102 -16.09 -42.62 31.36
C VAL A 102 -14.92 -41.66 31.18
N GLN A 103 -13.68 -42.11 31.37
CA GLN A 103 -12.47 -41.32 31.12
C GLN A 103 -12.36 -40.84 29.67
N THR A 104 -12.65 -41.74 28.73
CA THR A 104 -12.69 -41.37 27.28
C THR A 104 -13.70 -40.26 27.00
N LYS A 105 -14.90 -40.35 27.59
CA LYS A 105 -15.98 -39.37 27.41
C LYS A 105 -15.62 -38.01 28.10
N LEU A 106 -15.02 -38.04 29.26
CA LEU A 106 -14.53 -36.84 29.93
C LEU A 106 -13.43 -36.17 29.13
N LEU A 107 -12.50 -36.92 28.55
CA LEU A 107 -11.44 -36.40 27.71
C LEU A 107 -12.02 -35.73 26.45
N GLN A 108 -12.99 -36.39 25.80
CA GLN A 108 -13.69 -35.84 24.64
C GLN A 108 -14.44 -34.53 24.98
N MET A 109 -15.05 -34.46 26.16
CA MET A 109 -15.72 -33.28 26.68
C MET A 109 -14.72 -32.14 26.89
N TYR A 110 -13.60 -32.38 27.60
CA TYR A 110 -12.57 -31.34 27.80
C TYR A 110 -12.01 -30.85 26.48
N SER A 111 -11.78 -31.75 25.52
CA SER A 111 -11.33 -31.38 24.17
C SER A 111 -12.36 -30.49 23.44
N ARG A 112 -13.67 -30.81 23.51
CA ARG A 112 -14.73 -29.99 22.88
C ARG A 112 -14.92 -28.63 23.55
N CYS A 113 -14.81 -28.59 24.90
CA CYS A 113 -14.95 -27.36 25.68
C CYS A 113 -13.72 -26.45 25.61
N GLY A 114 -12.68 -26.75 24.83
CA GLY A 114 -11.46 -25.95 24.74
C GLY A 114 -10.59 -25.95 25.99
N CYS A 115 -10.82 -26.90 26.94
CA CYS A 115 -10.02 -27.02 28.16
C CYS A 115 -8.74 -27.83 27.87
N PHE A 116 -7.84 -27.24 27.09
CA PHE A 116 -6.63 -27.87 26.57
C PHE A 116 -5.74 -28.49 27.65
N VAL A 117 -5.41 -27.71 28.67
CA VAL A 117 -4.53 -28.16 29.78
C VAL A 117 -5.15 -29.32 30.59
N ASP A 118 -6.46 -29.26 30.85
CA ASP A 118 -7.16 -30.31 31.59
C ASP A 118 -7.27 -31.59 30.75
N ALA A 119 -7.45 -31.45 29.41
CA ALA A 119 -7.45 -32.60 28.50
C ALA A 119 -6.09 -33.32 28.47
N ILE A 120 -4.99 -32.60 28.36
CA ILE A 120 -3.63 -33.17 28.34
C ILE A 120 -3.33 -33.86 29.66
N LYS A 121 -3.53 -33.21 30.82
CA LYS A 121 -3.29 -33.80 32.13
C LYS A 121 -4.10 -35.08 32.37
N MET A 122 -5.32 -35.09 31.87
CA MET A 122 -6.16 -36.28 31.97
C MET A 122 -5.62 -37.40 31.09
N PHE A 123 -5.19 -37.12 29.87
CA PHE A 123 -4.61 -38.11 28.97
C PHE A 123 -3.31 -38.72 29.50
N GLU A 124 -2.44 -37.90 30.06
CA GLU A 124 -1.18 -38.35 30.66
C GLU A 124 -1.38 -39.31 31.83
N ASN A 125 -2.44 -39.05 32.61
CA ASN A 125 -2.75 -39.89 33.80
C ASN A 125 -3.59 -41.13 33.49
N MET A 126 -3.96 -41.35 32.21
CA MET A 126 -4.70 -42.57 31.84
C MET A 126 -3.79 -43.79 31.71
N PRO A 127 -4.08 -44.88 32.47
CA PRO A 127 -3.23 -46.10 32.45
C PRO A 127 -3.42 -46.92 31.14
N GLU A 128 -4.59 -46.87 30.56
CA GLU A 128 -4.87 -47.53 29.28
C GLU A 128 -5.54 -46.50 28.34
N ARG A 129 -4.96 -46.32 27.17
CA ARG A 129 -5.41 -45.38 26.15
C ARG A 129 -5.98 -46.09 24.96
N ASN A 130 -7.22 -45.80 24.61
CA ASN A 130 -7.84 -46.30 23.38
C ASN A 130 -7.71 -45.26 22.25
N LEU A 131 -7.96 -45.65 21.01
CA LEU A 131 -7.85 -44.79 19.84
C LEU A 131 -8.65 -43.51 19.97
N TYR A 132 -9.85 -43.54 20.60
CA TYR A 132 -10.69 -42.37 20.81
C TYR A 132 -10.06 -41.30 21.76
N CYS A 133 -9.25 -41.77 22.73
CA CYS A 133 -8.48 -40.88 23.62
C CYS A 133 -7.40 -40.12 22.84
N TRP A 134 -6.65 -40.86 22.01
CA TRP A 134 -5.64 -40.27 21.14
C TRP A 134 -6.21 -39.22 20.21
N ILE A 135 -7.33 -39.53 19.53
CA ILE A 135 -8.00 -38.61 18.63
C ILE A 135 -8.52 -37.36 19.35
N ALA A 136 -9.07 -37.52 20.56
CA ALA A 136 -9.54 -36.39 21.35
C ALA A 136 -8.39 -35.41 21.66
N VAL A 137 -7.22 -35.92 22.01
CA VAL A 137 -6.05 -35.08 22.30
C VAL A 137 -5.46 -34.50 21.02
N LEU A 138 -5.32 -35.29 19.95
CA LEU A 138 -4.88 -34.78 18.64
C LEU A 138 -5.77 -33.63 18.16
N LYS A 139 -7.11 -33.74 18.31
CA LYS A 139 -8.05 -32.65 18.01
C LYS A 139 -7.85 -31.45 18.94
N SER A 140 -7.53 -31.67 20.22
CA SER A 140 -7.21 -30.58 21.13
C SER A 140 -5.97 -29.80 20.71
N TYR A 141 -4.88 -30.47 20.36
CA TYR A 141 -3.68 -29.84 19.81
C TYR A 141 -3.96 -29.11 18.50
N LEU A 142 -4.66 -29.77 17.56
CA LEU A 142 -5.05 -29.17 16.27
C LEU A 142 -5.86 -27.87 16.43
N ASN A 143 -6.84 -27.88 17.33
CA ASN A 143 -7.73 -26.74 17.54
C ASN A 143 -7.03 -25.56 18.24
N ASN A 144 -5.92 -25.78 18.94
CA ASN A 144 -5.12 -24.77 19.60
C ASN A 144 -3.87 -24.37 18.80
N GLY A 145 -3.69 -24.89 17.57
CA GLY A 145 -2.61 -24.51 16.67
C GLY A 145 -1.24 -25.15 16.98
N TYR A 146 -1.17 -26.11 17.89
CA TYR A 146 0.06 -26.85 18.23
C TYR A 146 0.25 -28.01 17.27
N PHE A 147 0.62 -27.73 16.03
CA PHE A 147 0.65 -28.72 14.95
C PHE A 147 1.83 -29.68 15.04
N GLU A 148 3.01 -29.19 15.43
CA GLU A 148 4.22 -30.00 15.56
C GLU A 148 4.09 -31.01 16.69
N GLU A 149 3.61 -30.57 17.84
CA GLU A 149 3.38 -31.42 19.00
C GLU A 149 2.27 -32.45 18.74
N ALA A 150 1.23 -32.02 17.97
CA ALA A 150 0.20 -32.96 17.51
C ALA A 150 0.76 -34.05 16.60
N PHE A 151 1.73 -33.69 15.74
CA PHE A 151 2.37 -34.67 14.88
C PHE A 151 3.26 -35.64 15.64
N MET A 152 4.07 -35.14 16.60
CA MET A 152 4.86 -36.00 17.51
C MET A 152 3.96 -36.96 18.27
N LEU A 153 2.82 -36.47 18.76
CA LEU A 153 1.84 -37.33 19.46
C LEU A 153 1.26 -38.44 18.55
N PHE A 154 1.15 -38.17 17.26
CA PHE A 154 0.74 -39.20 16.27
C PHE A 154 1.86 -40.23 16.04
N GLU A 155 3.12 -39.81 16.04
CA GLU A 155 4.25 -40.72 15.98
C GLU A 155 4.27 -41.65 17.22
N ASP A 156 4.00 -41.12 18.41
CA ASP A 156 3.87 -41.92 19.64
C ASP A 156 2.71 -42.94 19.54
N LEU A 157 1.56 -42.53 18.94
CA LEU A 157 0.44 -43.44 18.70
C LEU A 157 0.84 -44.62 17.77
N GLN A 158 1.72 -44.37 16.78
CA GLN A 158 2.20 -45.45 15.90
C GLN A 158 3.14 -46.45 16.59
N LEU A 159 3.83 -46.00 17.69
CA LEU A 159 4.69 -46.86 18.48
C LEU A 159 3.91 -47.73 19.48
N GLU A 160 2.68 -47.31 19.81
CA GLU A 160 1.80 -48.13 20.65
C GLU A 160 1.07 -49.18 19.80
N ASP A 161 0.80 -50.32 20.39
CA ASP A 161 0.16 -51.47 19.71
C ASP A 161 -1.36 -51.26 19.54
N VAL A 162 -1.74 -50.10 18.97
CA VAL A 162 -3.10 -49.67 18.76
C VAL A 162 -3.43 -49.74 17.26
N GLU A 163 -4.42 -50.55 16.90
CA GLU A 163 -4.87 -50.68 15.51
C GLU A 163 -5.45 -49.34 15.01
N LEU A 164 -4.90 -48.79 13.89
CA LEU A 164 -5.34 -47.52 13.31
C LEU A 164 -6.61 -47.78 12.47
N GLU A 165 -7.65 -46.98 12.73
CA GLU A 165 -8.88 -47.02 11.96
C GLU A 165 -8.97 -45.77 11.02
N PHE A 166 -9.82 -45.84 9.98
CA PHE A 166 -9.91 -44.80 8.93
C PHE A 166 -10.16 -43.39 9.45
N PHE A 167 -10.88 -43.20 10.56
CA PHE A 167 -11.26 -41.89 11.08
C PHE A 167 -10.10 -41.13 11.77
N VAL A 168 -8.95 -41.76 11.97
CA VAL A 168 -7.72 -41.08 12.47
C VAL A 168 -7.11 -40.19 11.38
N PHE A 169 -7.07 -40.73 10.15
CA PHE A 169 -6.35 -40.10 9.04
C PHE A 169 -6.84 -38.69 8.69
N PRO A 170 -8.17 -38.39 8.62
CA PRO A 170 -8.61 -37.01 8.39
C PRO A 170 -8.11 -35.98 9.42
N VAL A 171 -7.93 -36.42 10.67
CA VAL A 171 -7.41 -35.53 11.74
C VAL A 171 -5.92 -35.28 11.53
N VAL A 172 -5.14 -36.33 11.28
CA VAL A 172 -3.69 -36.24 11.10
C VAL A 172 -3.32 -35.50 9.81
N LEU A 173 -4.06 -35.72 8.73
CA LEU A 173 -3.89 -34.96 7.47
C LEU A 173 -4.14 -33.47 7.68
N ARG A 174 -5.11 -33.08 8.51
CA ARG A 174 -5.31 -31.67 8.88
C ARG A 174 -4.16 -31.11 9.71
N ILE A 175 -3.53 -31.91 10.56
CA ILE A 175 -2.32 -31.51 11.30
C ILE A 175 -1.17 -31.24 10.32
N CYS A 176 -0.99 -32.10 9.30
CA CYS A 176 0.02 -31.86 8.27
C CYS A 176 -0.20 -30.58 7.48
N ILE A 177 -1.45 -30.21 7.20
CA ILE A 177 -1.76 -28.91 6.58
C ILE A 177 -1.26 -27.76 7.45
N GLY A 178 -1.44 -27.85 8.77
CA GLY A 178 -0.97 -26.84 9.71
C GLY A 178 0.55 -26.71 9.76
N CYS A 179 1.27 -27.83 9.63
CA CYS A 179 2.75 -27.83 9.54
C CYS A 179 3.27 -27.36 8.16
N GLY A 180 2.41 -27.10 7.17
CA GLY A 180 2.84 -26.74 5.80
C GLY A 180 3.63 -27.84 5.08
N GLY A 181 3.62 -29.07 5.58
CA GLY A 181 4.53 -30.15 5.20
C GLY A 181 4.01 -31.06 4.10
N LEU A 182 4.16 -30.72 2.81
CA LEU A 182 3.86 -31.63 1.70
C LEU A 182 4.56 -33.00 1.86
N ARG A 183 5.81 -32.99 2.32
CA ARG A 183 6.58 -34.23 2.55
C ARG A 183 5.94 -35.12 3.62
N LEU A 184 5.44 -34.52 4.70
CA LEU A 184 4.73 -35.24 5.75
C LEU A 184 3.39 -35.81 5.22
N GLY A 185 2.66 -35.03 4.44
CA GLY A 185 1.44 -35.46 3.77
C GLY A 185 1.66 -36.65 2.84
N GLY A 186 2.74 -36.66 2.07
CA GLY A 186 3.12 -37.81 1.23
C GLY A 186 3.50 -39.05 2.02
N GLN A 187 4.15 -38.91 3.16
CA GLN A 187 4.43 -40.04 4.08
C GLN A 187 3.14 -40.62 4.66
N LEU A 188 2.19 -39.77 5.09
CA LEU A 188 0.88 -40.22 5.58
C LEU A 188 0.07 -40.88 4.49
N HIS A 189 0.10 -40.39 3.25
CA HIS A 189 -0.53 -41.06 2.13
C HIS A 189 0.02 -42.47 1.96
N GLY A 190 1.36 -42.67 2.08
CA GLY A 190 1.96 -44.01 2.09
C GLY A 190 1.45 -44.92 3.23
N ILE A 191 1.23 -44.35 4.42
CA ILE A 191 0.66 -45.07 5.56
C ILE A 191 -0.81 -45.46 5.29
N VAL A 192 -1.61 -44.57 4.71
CA VAL A 192 -3.00 -44.83 4.29
C VAL A 192 -3.06 -45.98 3.29
N ILE A 193 -2.16 -46.00 2.29
CA ILE A 193 -2.05 -47.10 1.32
C ILE A 193 -1.73 -48.42 2.03
N LYS A 194 -0.72 -48.38 2.91
CA LYS A 194 -0.27 -49.58 3.64
C LYS A 194 -1.37 -50.20 4.51
N ASN A 195 -2.23 -49.38 5.10
CA ASN A 195 -3.35 -49.83 5.94
C ASN A 195 -4.63 -50.12 5.14
N GLY A 196 -4.62 -49.98 3.81
CA GLY A 196 -5.75 -50.31 2.93
C GLY A 196 -6.93 -49.34 2.97
N PHE A 197 -6.73 -48.11 3.47
CA PHE A 197 -7.80 -47.12 3.60
C PHE A 197 -7.90 -46.13 2.42
N VAL A 198 -7.18 -46.37 1.34
CA VAL A 198 -7.20 -45.49 0.14
C VAL A 198 -8.60 -45.41 -0.49
N SER A 199 -9.33 -46.49 -0.48
CA SER A 199 -10.70 -46.55 -1.05
C SER A 199 -11.77 -46.01 -0.10
N ASN A 200 -11.40 -45.61 1.10
CA ASN A 200 -12.35 -44.99 2.02
C ASN A 200 -12.57 -43.52 1.63
N ILE A 201 -13.81 -43.19 1.28
CA ILE A 201 -14.17 -41.86 0.74
C ILE A 201 -13.83 -40.69 1.68
N TYR A 202 -13.95 -40.88 3.00
CA TYR A 202 -13.61 -39.83 3.99
C TYR A 202 -12.11 -39.56 4.03
N VAL A 203 -11.30 -40.62 3.91
CA VAL A 203 -9.84 -40.51 3.88
C VAL A 203 -9.39 -39.93 2.55
N ALA A 204 -10.00 -40.34 1.46
CA ALA A 204 -9.74 -39.84 0.11
C ALA A 204 -10.02 -38.35 0.02
N ASN A 205 -11.18 -37.89 0.49
CA ASN A 205 -11.52 -36.47 0.52
C ASN A 205 -10.52 -35.63 1.37
N ALA A 206 -10.08 -36.20 2.48
CA ALA A 206 -9.06 -35.53 3.32
C ALA A 206 -7.68 -35.46 2.66
N LEU A 207 -7.30 -36.46 1.84
CA LEU A 207 -6.06 -36.43 1.04
C LEU A 207 -6.12 -35.36 -0.05
N ILE A 208 -7.24 -35.22 -0.76
CA ILE A 208 -7.44 -34.16 -1.76
C ILE A 208 -7.32 -32.77 -1.10
N ASP A 209 -7.98 -32.56 0.06
CA ASP A 209 -7.91 -31.31 0.81
C ASP A 209 -6.47 -31.01 1.28
N MET A 210 -5.75 -32.05 1.73
CA MET A 210 -4.34 -31.91 2.15
C MET A 210 -3.45 -31.50 0.98
N TYR A 211 -3.48 -32.20 -0.15
CA TYR A 211 -2.67 -31.86 -1.31
C TYR A 211 -3.01 -30.48 -1.85
N GLY A 212 -4.31 -30.13 -1.93
CA GLY A 212 -4.74 -28.80 -2.37
C GLY A 212 -4.21 -27.67 -1.50
N LYS A 213 -4.27 -27.82 -0.18
CA LYS A 213 -3.78 -26.79 0.77
C LYS A 213 -2.26 -26.74 0.88
N CYS A 214 -1.56 -27.87 0.62
CA CYS A 214 -0.11 -27.91 0.52
C CYS A 214 0.42 -27.44 -0.85
N ARG A 215 -0.41 -26.82 -1.69
CA ARG A 215 -0.09 -26.30 -3.02
C ARG A 215 0.43 -27.34 -4.03
N SER A 216 0.11 -28.62 -3.82
CA SER A 216 0.40 -29.70 -4.77
C SER A 216 -0.87 -30.08 -5.52
N LEU A 217 -1.29 -29.19 -6.41
CA LEU A 217 -2.57 -29.33 -7.13
C LEU A 217 -2.60 -30.57 -8.06
N ASP A 218 -1.46 -30.85 -8.70
CA ASP A 218 -1.36 -32.00 -9.61
C ASP A 218 -1.56 -33.33 -8.86
N ASP A 219 -1.00 -33.46 -7.65
CA ASP A 219 -1.22 -34.65 -6.83
C ASP A 219 -2.67 -34.75 -6.37
N ALA A 220 -3.32 -33.63 -6.03
CA ALA A 220 -4.74 -33.60 -5.67
C ALA A 220 -5.64 -34.09 -6.84
N LYS A 221 -5.40 -33.58 -8.07
CA LYS A 221 -6.13 -33.99 -9.29
C LYS A 221 -5.87 -35.44 -9.65
N ASN A 222 -4.59 -35.84 -9.64
CA ASN A 222 -4.22 -37.23 -9.96
C ASN A 222 -4.88 -38.20 -9.00
N PHE A 223 -4.93 -37.86 -7.72
CA PHE A 223 -5.59 -38.70 -6.73
C PHE A 223 -7.12 -38.73 -6.93
N PHE A 224 -7.75 -37.60 -7.16
CA PHE A 224 -9.18 -37.49 -7.48
C PHE A 224 -9.55 -38.32 -8.69
N ASN A 225 -8.75 -38.27 -9.76
CA ASN A 225 -8.99 -39.04 -10.99
C ASN A 225 -8.85 -40.56 -10.78
N GLN A 226 -8.08 -41.01 -9.77
CA GLN A 226 -7.93 -42.42 -9.41
C GLN A 226 -9.05 -42.96 -8.52
N MET A 227 -9.91 -42.10 -7.95
CA MET A 227 -11.02 -42.51 -7.13
C MET A 227 -12.06 -43.27 -7.96
N THR A 228 -12.46 -44.46 -7.48
CA THR A 228 -13.49 -45.30 -8.11
C THR A 228 -14.90 -44.85 -7.77
N GLU A 229 -15.11 -44.28 -6.60
CA GLU A 229 -16.39 -43.75 -6.14
C GLU A 229 -16.15 -42.27 -5.70
N ARG A 230 -17.01 -41.39 -6.21
CA ARG A 230 -16.95 -39.97 -5.90
C ARG A 230 -18.28 -39.49 -5.36
N ASP A 231 -18.27 -38.71 -4.28
CA ASP A 231 -19.45 -38.06 -3.74
C ASP A 231 -19.39 -36.54 -3.93
N CYS A 232 -20.45 -35.82 -3.57
CA CYS A 232 -20.46 -34.37 -3.62
C CYS A 232 -19.29 -33.71 -2.83
N VAL A 233 -18.78 -34.36 -1.78
CA VAL A 233 -17.66 -33.87 -0.98
C VAL A 233 -16.35 -34.03 -1.74
N SER A 234 -16.17 -35.14 -2.47
CA SER A 234 -14.99 -35.37 -3.32
C SER A 234 -14.85 -34.27 -4.38
N TRP A 235 -15.95 -34.02 -5.11
CA TRP A 235 -16.02 -32.97 -6.12
C TRP A 235 -15.78 -31.57 -5.51
N ASN A 236 -16.41 -31.25 -4.38
CA ASN A 236 -16.20 -30.00 -3.70
C ASN A 236 -14.75 -29.82 -3.21
N SER A 237 -14.09 -30.93 -2.83
CA SER A 237 -12.70 -30.89 -2.39
C SER A 237 -11.75 -30.55 -3.53
N VAL A 238 -11.90 -31.15 -4.72
CA VAL A 238 -11.05 -30.81 -5.88
C VAL A 238 -11.35 -29.41 -6.42
N VAL A 239 -12.63 -29.02 -6.50
CA VAL A 239 -13.03 -27.66 -6.88
C VAL A 239 -12.42 -26.62 -5.94
N THR A 240 -12.48 -26.87 -4.63
CA THR A 240 -11.87 -25.99 -3.62
C THR A 240 -10.35 -25.96 -3.76
N ALA A 241 -9.70 -27.09 -4.03
CA ALA A 241 -8.28 -27.18 -4.25
C ALA A 241 -7.84 -26.35 -5.48
N CYS A 242 -8.53 -26.50 -6.61
CA CYS A 242 -8.25 -25.71 -7.82
C CYS A 242 -8.47 -24.21 -7.58
N ALA A 243 -9.59 -23.84 -6.98
CA ALA A 243 -9.94 -22.45 -6.70
C ALA A 243 -8.93 -21.79 -5.75
N ALA A 244 -8.53 -22.48 -4.66
CA ALA A 244 -7.57 -21.97 -3.69
C ALA A 244 -6.15 -21.82 -4.26
N ASN A 245 -5.79 -22.60 -5.27
CA ASN A 245 -4.48 -22.53 -5.95
C ASN A 245 -4.46 -21.58 -7.17
N GLY A 246 -5.52 -20.81 -7.38
CA GLY A 246 -5.58 -19.81 -8.45
C GLY A 246 -5.94 -20.37 -9.85
N VAL A 247 -6.20 -21.67 -9.97
CA VAL A 247 -6.54 -22.30 -11.26
C VAL A 247 -8.07 -22.37 -11.39
N VAL A 248 -8.68 -21.19 -11.45
CA VAL A 248 -10.15 -21.04 -11.38
C VAL A 248 -10.84 -21.64 -12.58
N HIS A 249 -10.23 -21.58 -13.78
CA HIS A 249 -10.79 -22.17 -14.99
C HIS A 249 -11.05 -23.68 -14.82
N GLU A 250 -10.07 -24.41 -14.27
CA GLU A 250 -10.24 -25.85 -14.00
C GLU A 250 -11.26 -26.13 -12.88
N ALA A 251 -11.36 -25.22 -11.89
CA ALA A 251 -12.41 -25.35 -10.87
C ALA A 251 -13.82 -25.28 -11.47
N LEU A 252 -14.01 -24.44 -12.50
CA LEU A 252 -15.26 -24.35 -13.25
C LEU A 252 -15.50 -25.60 -14.15
N GLU A 253 -14.43 -26.13 -14.74
CA GLU A 253 -14.51 -27.37 -15.51
C GLU A 253 -14.92 -28.52 -14.62
N PHE A 254 -14.30 -28.70 -13.46
CA PHE A 254 -14.72 -29.75 -12.51
C PHE A 254 -16.15 -29.57 -12.00
N LEU A 255 -16.63 -28.35 -11.88
CA LEU A 255 -18.01 -28.07 -11.49
C LEU A 255 -18.99 -28.48 -12.60
N HIS A 256 -18.59 -28.37 -13.86
CA HIS A 256 -19.36 -28.83 -15.01
C HIS A 256 -19.34 -30.37 -15.13
N GLU A 257 -18.15 -30.97 -14.99
CA GLU A 257 -17.96 -32.41 -15.02
C GLU A 257 -18.78 -33.13 -13.92
N MET A 258 -18.84 -32.55 -12.71
CA MET A 258 -19.66 -33.05 -11.62
C MET A 258 -21.12 -33.30 -12.02
N PHE A 259 -21.68 -32.46 -12.90
CA PHE A 259 -23.04 -32.61 -13.39
C PHE A 259 -23.14 -33.63 -14.54
N GLU A 260 -22.16 -33.59 -15.46
CA GLU A 260 -22.22 -34.44 -16.68
C GLU A 260 -21.85 -35.90 -16.41
N GLU A 261 -20.78 -36.15 -15.62
CA GLU A 261 -20.29 -37.53 -15.41
C GLU A 261 -21.04 -38.25 -14.29
N ASP A 262 -21.20 -37.63 -13.12
CA ASP A 262 -21.80 -38.30 -11.96
C ASP A 262 -23.28 -37.94 -11.72
N ASN A 263 -23.84 -37.06 -12.56
CA ASN A 263 -25.23 -36.59 -12.45
C ASN A 263 -25.53 -35.96 -11.07
N LEU A 264 -24.48 -35.35 -10.45
CA LEU A 264 -24.54 -34.71 -9.15
C LEU A 264 -24.71 -33.20 -9.35
N ALA A 265 -25.82 -32.64 -8.91
CA ALA A 265 -26.02 -31.18 -8.99
C ALA A 265 -25.07 -30.42 -8.04
N PRO A 266 -24.37 -29.38 -8.52
CA PRO A 266 -23.63 -28.48 -7.65
C PRO A 266 -24.51 -27.94 -6.52
N ASN A 267 -23.95 -27.84 -5.33
CA ASN A 267 -24.68 -27.36 -4.17
C ASN A 267 -24.11 -25.99 -3.69
N THR A 268 -24.69 -25.39 -2.66
CA THR A 268 -24.23 -24.12 -2.08
C THR A 268 -22.75 -24.16 -1.72
N VAL A 269 -22.18 -25.32 -1.32
CA VAL A 269 -20.75 -25.43 -0.98
C VAL A 269 -19.89 -25.35 -2.23
N SER A 270 -20.30 -26.00 -3.33
CA SER A 270 -19.60 -25.94 -4.63
C SER A 270 -19.50 -24.50 -5.13
N TRP A 271 -20.63 -23.77 -5.16
CA TRP A 271 -20.67 -22.36 -5.54
C TRP A 271 -19.80 -21.49 -4.62
N SER A 272 -19.91 -21.70 -3.30
CA SER A 272 -19.11 -20.93 -2.33
C SER A 272 -17.62 -21.16 -2.47
N ALA A 273 -17.19 -22.36 -2.85
CA ALA A 273 -15.78 -22.67 -3.07
C ALA A 273 -15.21 -21.89 -4.27
N VAL A 274 -15.95 -21.88 -5.39
CA VAL A 274 -15.54 -21.14 -6.59
C VAL A 274 -15.54 -19.64 -6.33
N ILE A 275 -16.61 -19.10 -5.76
CA ILE A 275 -16.72 -17.67 -5.43
C ILE A 275 -15.59 -17.24 -4.48
N GLY A 276 -15.33 -18.04 -3.43
CA GLY A 276 -14.24 -17.78 -2.50
C GLY A 276 -12.86 -17.81 -3.15
N GLY A 277 -12.64 -18.78 -4.04
CA GLY A 277 -11.40 -18.90 -4.80
C GLY A 277 -11.17 -17.73 -5.75
N LEU A 278 -12.20 -17.32 -6.50
CA LEU A 278 -12.14 -16.14 -7.36
C LEU A 278 -11.74 -14.89 -6.58
N SER A 279 -12.44 -14.61 -5.49
CA SER A 279 -12.15 -13.44 -4.65
C SER A 279 -10.76 -13.48 -4.00
N GLN A 280 -10.28 -14.65 -3.56
CA GLN A 280 -8.95 -14.81 -2.96
C GLN A 280 -7.81 -14.61 -3.97
N ASN A 281 -8.03 -14.93 -5.24
CA ASN A 281 -7.02 -14.80 -6.29
C ASN A 281 -7.14 -13.50 -7.09
N GLY A 282 -7.99 -12.56 -6.65
CA GLY A 282 -8.10 -11.23 -7.27
C GLY A 282 -8.97 -11.18 -8.54
N TYR A 283 -9.72 -12.23 -8.85
CA TYR A 283 -10.74 -12.24 -9.92
C TYR A 283 -12.04 -11.69 -9.36
N ASP A 284 -12.02 -10.39 -9.04
CA ASP A 284 -13.04 -9.74 -8.22
C ASP A 284 -14.36 -9.53 -8.97
N GLU A 285 -14.30 -9.15 -10.25
CA GLU A 285 -15.48 -8.98 -11.10
C GLU A 285 -16.18 -10.30 -11.31
N GLU A 286 -15.43 -11.35 -11.62
CA GLU A 286 -15.93 -12.69 -11.82
C GLU A 286 -16.54 -13.29 -10.53
N ALA A 287 -15.97 -12.95 -9.37
CA ALA A 287 -16.53 -13.38 -8.08
C ALA A 287 -17.93 -12.81 -7.83
N ILE A 288 -18.13 -11.54 -8.19
CA ILE A 288 -19.43 -10.86 -8.07
C ILE A 288 -20.42 -11.43 -9.09
N GLU A 289 -20.01 -11.63 -10.35
CA GLU A 289 -20.85 -12.24 -11.39
C GLU A 289 -21.28 -13.66 -11.01
N MET A 290 -20.37 -14.44 -10.43
CA MET A 290 -20.66 -15.79 -9.98
C MET A 290 -21.66 -15.82 -8.82
N LEU A 291 -21.65 -14.82 -7.92
CA LEU A 291 -22.65 -14.67 -6.87
C LEU A 291 -24.05 -14.41 -7.46
N TYR A 292 -24.15 -13.55 -8.48
CA TYR A 292 -25.42 -13.31 -9.17
C TYR A 292 -25.90 -14.56 -9.90
N SER A 293 -24.98 -15.31 -10.54
CA SER A 293 -25.28 -16.55 -11.23
C SER A 293 -25.80 -17.62 -10.27
N MET A 294 -25.18 -17.76 -9.09
CA MET A 294 -25.65 -18.65 -8.01
C MET A 294 -27.09 -18.32 -7.60
N SER A 295 -27.40 -17.03 -7.41
CA SER A 295 -28.73 -16.56 -7.04
C SER A 295 -29.74 -16.79 -8.16
N ALA A 296 -29.36 -16.58 -9.42
CA ALA A 296 -30.19 -16.83 -10.59
C ALA A 296 -30.49 -18.31 -10.79
N ALA A 297 -29.54 -19.18 -10.40
CA ALA A 297 -29.75 -20.65 -10.40
C ALA A 297 -30.64 -21.14 -9.23
N GLY A 298 -31.13 -20.24 -8.39
CA GLY A 298 -32.04 -20.57 -7.29
C GLY A 298 -31.34 -21.06 -6.01
N PHE A 299 -30.03 -20.90 -5.90
CA PHE A 299 -29.28 -21.22 -4.68
C PHE A 299 -29.16 -19.99 -3.78
N GLU A 300 -29.54 -20.14 -2.53
CA GLU A 300 -29.41 -19.06 -1.55
C GLU A 300 -27.95 -18.95 -1.05
N PRO A 301 -27.31 -17.78 -1.20
CA PRO A 301 -25.99 -17.55 -0.62
C PRO A 301 -26.03 -17.60 0.90
N ASN A 302 -25.12 -18.33 1.50
CA ASN A 302 -24.97 -18.36 2.95
C ASN A 302 -24.02 -17.25 3.44
N ALA A 303 -23.95 -17.03 4.76
CA ALA A 303 -23.11 -16.01 5.36
C ALA A 303 -21.63 -16.10 4.94
N ARG A 304 -21.13 -17.34 4.74
CA ARG A 304 -19.75 -17.57 4.32
C ARG A 304 -19.51 -17.14 2.87
N THR A 305 -20.41 -17.48 1.95
CA THR A 305 -20.34 -17.05 0.55
C THR A 305 -20.31 -15.53 0.44
N LEU A 306 -21.25 -14.87 1.15
CA LEU A 306 -21.35 -13.42 1.12
C LEU A 306 -20.13 -12.76 1.75
N ALA A 307 -19.62 -13.28 2.88
CA ALA A 307 -18.38 -12.79 3.49
C ALA A 307 -17.16 -12.95 2.57
N SER A 308 -17.14 -13.97 1.69
CA SER A 308 -16.04 -14.16 0.72
C SER A 308 -16.06 -13.14 -0.42
N VAL A 309 -17.23 -12.61 -0.81
CA VAL A 309 -17.37 -11.63 -1.89
C VAL A 309 -17.16 -10.18 -1.41
N LEU A 310 -17.41 -9.89 -0.14
CA LEU A 310 -17.26 -8.52 0.39
C LEU A 310 -15.86 -7.93 0.15
N PRO A 311 -14.74 -8.66 0.34
CA PRO A 311 -13.40 -8.16 0.00
C PRO A 311 -13.24 -7.80 -1.48
N ALA A 312 -13.84 -8.57 -2.41
CA ALA A 312 -13.83 -8.29 -3.83
C ALA A 312 -14.55 -6.98 -4.15
N CYS A 313 -15.76 -6.79 -3.59
CA CYS A 313 -16.47 -5.52 -3.71
C CYS A 313 -15.65 -4.33 -3.15
N GLY A 314 -14.91 -4.55 -2.05
CA GLY A 314 -14.04 -3.54 -1.46
C GLY A 314 -12.86 -3.15 -2.36
N ARG A 315 -12.18 -4.15 -2.96
CA ARG A 315 -11.05 -3.90 -3.88
C ARG A 315 -11.47 -3.16 -5.15
N LEU A 316 -12.64 -3.50 -5.70
CA LEU A 316 -13.23 -2.83 -6.85
C LEU A 316 -13.90 -1.49 -6.51
N GLN A 317 -13.98 -1.13 -5.22
CA GLN A 317 -14.76 0.02 -4.74
C GLN A 317 -16.21 0.00 -5.23
N ALA A 318 -16.77 -1.20 -5.43
CA ALA A 318 -18.10 -1.44 -5.99
C ALA A 318 -19.19 -1.26 -4.91
N LEU A 319 -19.50 -0.02 -4.58
CA LEU A 319 -20.45 0.33 -3.52
C LEU A 319 -21.88 -0.16 -3.81
N GLY A 320 -22.29 -0.22 -5.09
CA GLY A 320 -23.61 -0.69 -5.52
C GLY A 320 -23.86 -2.15 -5.11
N PRO A 321 -23.10 -3.11 -5.66
CA PRO A 321 -23.14 -4.52 -5.27
C PRO A 321 -22.97 -4.72 -3.76
N GLY A 322 -22.07 -3.97 -3.12
CA GLY A 322 -21.87 -4.01 -1.68
C GLY A 322 -23.13 -3.66 -0.88
N LYS A 323 -23.91 -2.64 -1.29
CA LYS A 323 -25.19 -2.28 -0.66
C LYS A 323 -26.28 -3.33 -0.90
N GLU A 324 -26.30 -3.96 -2.06
CA GLU A 324 -27.23 -5.07 -2.35
C GLU A 324 -26.96 -6.28 -1.43
N ILE A 325 -25.69 -6.65 -1.28
CA ILE A 325 -25.25 -7.72 -0.37
C ILE A 325 -25.61 -7.34 1.08
N HIS A 326 -25.34 -6.11 1.51
CA HIS A 326 -25.73 -5.63 2.85
C HIS A 326 -27.23 -5.75 3.07
N GLY A 327 -28.03 -5.29 2.10
CA GLY A 327 -29.50 -5.42 2.16
C GLY A 327 -29.98 -6.89 2.23
N TYR A 328 -29.31 -7.79 1.55
CA TYR A 328 -29.60 -9.24 1.64
C TYR A 328 -29.27 -9.78 3.04
N LEU A 329 -28.06 -9.50 3.54
CA LEU A 329 -27.60 -9.90 4.87
C LEU A 329 -28.51 -9.44 6.00
N ALA A 330 -29.00 -8.20 5.90
CA ALA A 330 -29.94 -7.63 6.88
C ALA A 330 -31.30 -8.34 6.86
N ARG A 331 -31.84 -8.66 5.67
CA ARG A 331 -33.12 -9.35 5.53
C ARG A 331 -33.10 -10.80 6.02
N HIS A 332 -31.96 -11.48 5.88
CA HIS A 332 -31.83 -12.90 6.25
C HIS A 332 -31.24 -13.13 7.63
N GLY A 333 -31.05 -12.04 8.43
CA GLY A 333 -30.62 -12.14 9.83
C GLY A 333 -29.12 -12.48 10.02
N PHE A 334 -28.27 -12.28 9.02
CA PHE A 334 -26.83 -12.57 9.12
C PHE A 334 -26.01 -11.47 9.83
N MET A 335 -26.65 -10.35 10.22
CA MET A 335 -25.98 -9.21 10.86
C MET A 335 -25.45 -9.48 12.28
N TYR A 336 -25.72 -10.66 12.84
CA TYR A 336 -25.12 -11.08 14.12
C TYR A 336 -23.80 -11.81 13.95
N ASN A 337 -23.41 -12.15 12.74
CA ASN A 337 -22.14 -12.84 12.46
C ASN A 337 -20.98 -11.84 12.39
N PRO A 338 -19.97 -11.93 13.29
CA PRO A 338 -18.83 -11.02 13.31
C PRO A 338 -18.05 -10.94 11.98
N PHE A 339 -17.89 -12.08 11.30
CA PHE A 339 -17.17 -12.12 10.01
C PHE A 339 -17.89 -11.31 8.93
N VAL A 340 -19.21 -11.39 8.90
CA VAL A 340 -20.04 -10.65 7.94
C VAL A 340 -19.99 -9.14 8.24
N VAL A 341 -20.17 -8.77 9.50
CA VAL A 341 -20.15 -7.35 9.89
C VAL A 341 -18.79 -6.71 9.66
N ASN A 342 -17.70 -7.40 10.03
CA ASN A 342 -16.35 -6.93 9.76
C ASN A 342 -16.08 -6.77 8.27
N GLY A 343 -16.55 -7.73 7.44
CA GLY A 343 -16.45 -7.63 5.98
C GLY A 343 -17.23 -6.45 5.41
N LEU A 344 -18.41 -6.12 5.94
CA LEU A 344 -19.18 -4.94 5.55
C LEU A 344 -18.51 -3.63 5.99
N VAL A 345 -17.95 -3.60 7.19
CA VAL A 345 -17.20 -2.43 7.67
C VAL A 345 -15.98 -2.18 6.77
N ASP A 346 -15.24 -3.24 6.42
CA ASP A 346 -14.10 -3.17 5.51
C ASP A 346 -14.50 -2.70 4.10
N LEU A 347 -15.61 -3.22 3.57
CA LEU A 347 -16.18 -2.78 2.30
C LEU A 347 -16.46 -1.28 2.30
N TYR A 348 -17.25 -0.79 3.29
CA TYR A 348 -17.61 0.62 3.34
C TYR A 348 -16.40 1.53 3.53
N ARG A 349 -15.42 1.10 4.33
CA ARG A 349 -14.14 1.77 4.48
C ARG A 349 -13.41 1.94 3.13
N LYS A 350 -13.23 0.85 2.40
CA LYS A 350 -12.57 0.84 1.08
C LYS A 350 -13.32 1.62 0.00
N CYS A 351 -14.65 1.72 0.14
CA CYS A 351 -15.49 2.55 -0.72
C CYS A 351 -15.59 4.02 -0.24
N TRP A 352 -14.78 4.45 0.71
CA TRP A 352 -14.72 5.82 1.26
C TRP A 352 -16.02 6.27 1.95
N ASP A 353 -16.93 5.34 2.29
CA ASP A 353 -18.17 5.62 3.03
C ASP A 353 -17.98 5.35 4.54
N MET A 354 -17.10 6.12 5.17
CA MET A 354 -16.82 5.99 6.62
C MET A 354 -18.04 6.18 7.50
N LYS A 355 -19.04 6.94 7.03
CA LYS A 355 -20.28 7.15 7.78
C LYS A 355 -21.07 5.86 7.94
N SER A 356 -21.21 5.08 6.87
CA SER A 356 -21.88 3.78 6.91
C SER A 356 -21.05 2.76 7.70
N ALA A 357 -19.73 2.76 7.55
CA ALA A 357 -18.83 1.90 8.32
C ALA A 357 -18.98 2.16 9.83
N LEU A 358 -18.95 3.43 10.26
CA LEU A 358 -19.11 3.82 11.66
C LEU A 358 -20.50 3.44 12.21
N THR A 359 -21.56 3.61 11.41
CA THR A 359 -22.92 3.25 11.81
C THR A 359 -23.02 1.75 12.08
N LEU A 360 -22.46 0.92 11.21
CA LEU A 360 -22.42 -0.53 11.40
C LEU A 360 -21.59 -0.92 12.63
N PHE A 361 -20.41 -0.34 12.77
CA PHE A 361 -19.54 -0.57 13.92
C PHE A 361 -20.21 -0.20 15.24
N SER A 362 -20.94 0.92 15.29
CA SER A 362 -21.62 1.38 16.50
C SER A 362 -22.84 0.52 16.88
N LEU A 363 -23.55 -0.01 15.88
CA LEU A 363 -24.71 -0.89 16.08
C LEU A 363 -24.31 -2.32 16.48
N PHE A 364 -23.09 -2.73 16.16
CA PHE A 364 -22.64 -4.08 16.42
C PHE A 364 -22.23 -4.27 17.88
N SER A 365 -22.91 -5.19 18.57
CA SER A 365 -22.71 -5.43 20.01
C SER A 365 -21.56 -6.38 20.33
N LEU A 366 -21.18 -7.24 19.36
CA LEU A 366 -20.14 -8.26 19.53
C LEU A 366 -18.82 -7.84 18.88
N LYS A 367 -18.37 -6.60 19.14
CA LYS A 367 -17.12 -6.09 18.63
C LYS A 367 -15.94 -6.96 19.10
N ASN A 368 -15.10 -7.37 18.18
CA ASN A 368 -13.85 -8.06 18.44
C ASN A 368 -12.66 -7.20 17.98
N GLU A 369 -11.45 -7.65 18.23
CA GLU A 369 -10.22 -6.96 17.84
C GLU A 369 -10.17 -6.62 16.35
N VAL A 370 -10.63 -7.54 15.49
CA VAL A 370 -10.71 -7.30 14.04
C VAL A 370 -11.60 -6.13 13.71
N SER A 371 -12.77 -5.99 14.40
CA SER A 371 -13.69 -4.86 14.22
C SER A 371 -13.03 -3.52 14.53
N TYR A 372 -12.29 -3.44 15.64
CA TYR A 372 -11.55 -2.24 16.04
C TYR A 372 -10.42 -1.94 15.06
N ASN A 373 -9.60 -2.93 14.71
CA ASN A 373 -8.47 -2.76 13.80
C ASN A 373 -8.92 -2.29 12.41
N THR A 374 -10.03 -2.84 11.89
CA THR A 374 -10.60 -2.40 10.61
C THR A 374 -11.00 -0.93 10.64
N MET A 375 -11.62 -0.46 11.73
CA MET A 375 -12.01 0.94 11.88
C MET A 375 -10.80 1.86 12.10
N ILE A 376 -9.79 1.43 12.88
CA ILE A 376 -8.54 2.18 13.09
C ILE A 376 -7.84 2.44 11.75
N VAL A 377 -7.67 1.38 10.94
CA VAL A 377 -7.08 1.50 9.59
C VAL A 377 -7.92 2.44 8.72
N GLY A 378 -9.26 2.33 8.77
CA GLY A 378 -10.15 3.21 8.02
C GLY A 378 -10.03 4.69 8.42
N TYR A 379 -9.86 4.99 9.68
CA TYR A 379 -9.63 6.37 10.11
C TYR A 379 -8.28 6.91 9.64
N PHE A 380 -7.22 6.10 9.65
CA PHE A 380 -5.91 6.50 9.11
C PHE A 380 -5.97 6.76 7.60
N GLU A 381 -6.62 5.89 6.83
CA GLU A 381 -6.79 6.07 5.38
C GLU A 381 -7.57 7.35 5.04
N ASN A 382 -8.54 7.74 5.88
CA ASN A 382 -9.30 8.98 5.70
C ASN A 382 -8.64 10.22 6.34
N GLY A 383 -7.42 10.10 6.89
CA GLY A 383 -6.70 11.20 7.52
C GLY A 383 -7.28 11.65 8.87
N GLU A 384 -8.22 10.90 9.47
CA GLU A 384 -8.85 11.20 10.76
C GLU A 384 -8.05 10.60 11.93
N ILE A 385 -6.78 10.94 12.02
CA ILE A 385 -5.78 10.33 12.92
C ILE A 385 -6.20 10.40 14.40
N SER A 386 -6.79 11.51 14.82
CA SER A 386 -7.25 11.70 16.22
C SER A 386 -8.28 10.64 16.60
N LYS A 387 -9.22 10.31 15.69
CA LYS A 387 -10.25 9.29 15.94
C LYS A 387 -9.69 7.88 15.97
N ALA A 388 -8.67 7.60 15.13
CA ALA A 388 -7.95 6.33 15.18
C ALA A 388 -7.33 6.11 16.56
N LYS A 389 -6.70 7.15 17.13
CA LYS A 389 -6.10 7.11 18.46
C LYS A 389 -7.15 6.93 19.55
N GLU A 390 -8.24 7.71 19.52
CA GLU A 390 -9.34 7.58 20.48
C GLU A 390 -9.92 6.15 20.50
N LEU A 391 -10.11 5.56 19.31
CA LEU A 391 -10.63 4.21 19.18
C LEU A 391 -9.66 3.14 19.69
N PHE A 392 -8.36 3.36 19.50
CA PHE A 392 -7.31 2.48 20.03
C PHE A 392 -7.25 2.55 21.56
N ASP A 393 -7.44 3.74 22.14
CA ASP A 393 -7.51 3.91 23.59
C ASP A 393 -8.81 3.31 24.18
N GLU A 394 -9.96 3.40 23.49
CA GLU A 394 -11.20 2.72 23.86
C GLU A 394 -11.03 1.20 23.90
N MET A 395 -10.35 0.64 22.90
CA MET A 395 -10.05 -0.80 22.81
C MET A 395 -9.21 -1.29 24.01
N GLU A 396 -8.28 -0.46 24.52
CA GLU A 396 -7.52 -0.76 25.74
C GLU A 396 -8.42 -0.82 26.98
N LEU A 397 -9.34 0.15 27.12
CA LEU A 397 -10.27 0.20 28.25
C LEU A 397 -11.21 -1.02 28.28
N GLU A 398 -11.54 -1.56 27.12
CA GLU A 398 -12.34 -2.81 27.01
C GLU A 398 -11.50 -4.09 27.23
N GLY A 399 -10.22 -3.98 27.48
CA GLY A 399 -9.31 -5.10 27.70
C GLY A 399 -9.00 -5.94 26.46
N LYS A 400 -9.19 -5.38 25.26
CA LYS A 400 -9.00 -6.05 23.96
C LYS A 400 -7.69 -5.68 23.23
N ARG A 401 -6.78 -4.97 23.89
CA ARG A 401 -5.55 -4.41 23.31
C ARG A 401 -4.31 -5.28 23.52
N ASN A 402 -4.45 -6.57 23.61
CA ASN A 402 -3.28 -7.42 23.91
C ASN A 402 -2.62 -8.06 22.69
N GLU A 403 -3.21 -7.95 21.51
CA GLU A 403 -2.64 -8.53 20.30
C GLU A 403 -1.76 -7.54 19.54
N ILE A 404 -0.63 -8.04 19.05
CA ILE A 404 0.35 -7.27 18.27
C ILE A 404 -0.27 -6.62 17.01
N ILE A 405 -1.33 -7.22 16.45
CA ILE A 405 -2.00 -6.74 15.24
C ILE A 405 -2.54 -5.31 15.41
N SER A 406 -3.10 -5.00 16.59
CA SER A 406 -3.62 -3.66 16.86
C SER A 406 -2.52 -2.61 16.95
N TRP A 407 -1.39 -2.96 17.55
CA TRP A 407 -0.20 -2.12 17.60
C TRP A 407 0.39 -1.89 16.21
N ASN A 408 0.46 -2.96 15.41
CA ASN A 408 0.93 -2.89 14.04
C ASN A 408 0.04 -1.99 13.18
N SER A 409 -1.30 -2.04 13.36
CA SER A 409 -2.24 -1.16 12.67
C SER A 409 -2.03 0.32 13.02
N MET A 410 -1.68 0.62 14.27
CA MET A 410 -1.35 1.99 14.69
C MET A 410 0.00 2.45 14.13
N ILE A 411 1.03 1.61 14.21
CA ILE A 411 2.38 1.94 13.72
C ILE A 411 2.33 2.18 12.20
N SER A 412 1.75 1.23 11.44
CA SER A 412 1.65 1.38 9.97
C SER A 412 0.78 2.58 9.60
N GLY A 413 -0.36 2.79 10.29
CA GLY A 413 -1.21 3.94 10.04
C GLY A 413 -0.51 5.29 10.24
N TYR A 414 0.33 5.42 11.25
CA TYR A 414 1.16 6.62 11.43
C TYR A 414 2.24 6.75 10.34
N VAL A 415 2.89 5.63 9.97
CA VAL A 415 3.90 5.62 8.90
C VAL A 415 3.29 6.05 7.56
N ASP A 416 2.11 5.53 7.20
CA ASP A 416 1.41 5.85 5.96
C ASP A 416 0.97 7.33 5.90
N ASN A 417 0.73 7.94 7.07
CA ASN A 417 0.42 9.37 7.19
C ASN A 417 1.65 10.25 7.45
N PHE A 418 2.87 9.74 7.25
CA PHE A 418 4.14 10.45 7.45
C PHE A 418 4.35 11.01 8.87
N MET A 419 3.66 10.47 9.86
CA MET A 419 3.79 10.81 11.28
C MET A 419 4.78 9.84 11.97
N PHE A 420 6.03 9.95 11.59
CA PHE A 420 7.06 8.97 11.97
C PHE A 420 7.42 9.03 13.47
N ASP A 421 7.39 10.21 14.08
CA ASP A 421 7.69 10.37 15.51
C ASP A 421 6.65 9.66 16.37
N GLU A 422 5.37 9.76 15.98
CA GLU A 422 4.25 9.09 16.64
C GLU A 422 4.34 7.57 16.47
N ALA A 423 4.73 7.09 15.28
CA ALA A 423 4.96 5.67 15.05
C ALA A 423 6.03 5.11 15.99
N LEU A 424 7.15 5.83 16.16
CA LEU A 424 8.21 5.46 17.10
C LEU A 424 7.75 5.54 18.57
N ALA A 425 6.90 6.49 18.92
CA ALA A 425 6.33 6.58 20.27
C ALA A 425 5.42 5.37 20.58
N VAL A 426 4.61 4.95 19.63
CA VAL A 426 3.76 3.74 19.76
C VAL A 426 4.63 2.48 19.88
N PHE A 427 5.70 2.37 19.11
CA PHE A 427 6.64 1.25 19.21
C PHE A 427 7.32 1.18 20.58
N ARG A 428 7.75 2.32 21.14
CA ARG A 428 8.29 2.35 22.51
C ARG A 428 7.26 1.91 23.55
N ALA A 429 6.01 2.37 23.42
CA ALA A 429 4.92 1.97 24.30
C ALA A 429 4.60 0.47 24.20
N LEU A 430 4.75 -0.14 23.02
CA LEU A 430 4.64 -1.59 22.82
C LEU A 430 5.70 -2.34 23.61
N ILE A 431 6.96 -1.91 23.52
CA ILE A 431 8.09 -2.52 24.25
C ILE A 431 7.92 -2.34 25.75
N ASP A 432 7.50 -1.15 26.23
CA ASP A 432 7.27 -0.86 27.65
C ASP A 432 6.17 -1.76 28.27
N LYS A 433 5.26 -2.29 27.44
CA LYS A 433 4.23 -3.25 27.85
C LYS A 433 4.67 -4.71 27.76
N ASP A 434 5.94 -4.97 27.47
CA ASP A 434 6.55 -6.29 27.31
C ASP A 434 5.88 -7.15 26.21
N ILE A 435 5.36 -6.48 25.16
CA ILE A 435 4.82 -7.14 23.97
C ILE A 435 5.95 -7.35 22.97
N GLU A 436 6.12 -8.58 22.52
CA GLU A 436 7.17 -8.89 21.54
C GLU A 436 6.81 -8.36 20.14
N ALA A 437 7.73 -7.55 19.57
CA ALA A 437 7.59 -7.06 18.21
C ALA A 437 7.87 -8.18 17.20
N ASP A 438 7.01 -8.31 16.22
CA ASP A 438 7.18 -9.23 15.08
C ASP A 438 7.94 -8.58 13.91
N SER A 439 8.20 -9.35 12.86
CA SER A 439 8.87 -8.86 11.65
C SER A 439 8.13 -7.67 11.01
N TYR A 440 6.80 -7.68 11.02
CA TYR A 440 5.97 -6.60 10.47
C TYR A 440 6.11 -5.30 11.27
N THR A 441 6.09 -5.40 12.61
CA THR A 441 6.34 -4.26 13.50
C THR A 441 7.69 -3.61 13.18
N LEU A 442 8.75 -4.44 13.13
CA LEU A 442 10.11 -3.95 12.90
C LEU A 442 10.27 -3.33 11.51
N GLY A 443 9.67 -3.94 10.48
CA GLY A 443 9.67 -3.39 9.14
C GLY A 443 9.03 -2.00 9.07
N SER A 444 7.84 -1.84 9.67
CA SER A 444 7.14 -0.55 9.72
C SER A 444 7.93 0.52 10.50
N VAL A 445 8.54 0.15 11.63
CA VAL A 445 9.38 1.05 12.43
C VAL A 445 10.65 1.46 11.69
N LEU A 446 11.30 0.54 10.98
CA LEU A 446 12.46 0.84 10.13
C LEU A 446 12.08 1.77 8.98
N THR A 447 10.90 1.60 8.40
CA THR A 447 10.36 2.53 7.38
C THR A 447 10.16 3.94 7.96
N ALA A 448 9.66 4.05 9.20
CA ALA A 448 9.57 5.34 9.89
C ALA A 448 10.97 5.96 10.10
N CYS A 449 11.95 5.18 10.57
CA CYS A 449 13.34 5.65 10.73
C CYS A 449 13.94 6.13 9.41
N ALA A 450 13.65 5.41 8.31
CA ALA A 450 14.08 5.76 6.96
C ALA A 450 13.43 7.06 6.47
N GLY A 451 12.14 7.25 6.74
CA GLY A 451 11.40 8.47 6.39
C GLY A 451 11.90 9.73 7.11
N MET A 452 12.29 9.58 8.37
CA MET A 452 12.91 10.66 9.18
C MET A 452 14.39 10.90 8.87
N GLY A 453 15.07 9.99 8.18
CA GLY A 453 16.53 9.99 8.06
C GLY A 453 17.25 9.79 9.42
N SER A 454 16.58 9.18 10.40
CA SER A 454 17.10 9.00 11.76
C SER A 454 17.95 7.74 11.89
N LEU A 455 19.24 7.87 11.58
CA LEU A 455 20.21 6.77 11.71
C LEU A 455 20.28 6.21 13.14
N ARG A 456 20.10 7.08 14.16
CA ARG A 456 20.16 6.65 15.56
C ARG A 456 19.03 5.70 15.91
N SER A 457 17.78 6.10 15.64
CA SER A 457 16.61 5.26 15.91
C SER A 457 16.67 3.96 15.09
N GLY A 458 17.15 4.06 13.82
CA GLY A 458 17.36 2.87 12.97
C GLY A 458 18.36 1.88 13.58
N LYS A 459 19.47 2.35 14.15
CA LYS A 459 20.46 1.49 14.82
C LYS A 459 19.91 0.89 16.13
N GLU A 460 19.10 1.62 16.88
CA GLU A 460 18.41 1.11 18.07
C GLU A 460 17.45 -0.04 17.69
N THR A 461 16.64 0.15 16.64
CA THR A 461 15.74 -0.89 16.11
C THR A 461 16.50 -2.09 15.55
N HIS A 462 17.61 -1.87 14.84
CA HIS A 462 18.47 -2.95 14.36
C HIS A 462 19.05 -3.78 15.53
N SER A 463 19.50 -3.10 16.59
CA SER A 463 19.99 -3.80 17.78
C SER A 463 18.90 -4.66 18.43
N TYR A 464 17.64 -4.19 18.46
CA TYR A 464 16.51 -4.98 18.92
C TYR A 464 16.27 -6.20 18.02
N ALA A 465 16.31 -6.03 16.70
CA ALA A 465 16.18 -7.14 15.75
C ALA A 465 17.26 -8.21 15.95
N ILE A 466 18.52 -7.82 16.21
CA ILE A 466 19.63 -8.74 16.50
C ILE A 466 19.35 -9.55 17.79
N VAL A 467 18.91 -8.88 18.85
CA VAL A 467 18.62 -9.56 20.13
C VAL A 467 17.51 -10.60 19.98
N ARG A 468 16.55 -10.35 19.07
CA ARG A 468 15.43 -11.27 18.78
C ARG A 468 15.73 -12.28 17.69
N GLY A 469 16.89 -12.21 17.04
CA GLY A 469 17.29 -13.09 15.94
C GLY A 469 16.52 -12.84 14.63
N LEU A 470 15.92 -11.66 14.46
CA LEU A 470 15.10 -11.30 13.31
C LEU A 470 15.88 -10.56 12.20
N GLN A 471 17.17 -10.27 12.39
CA GLN A 471 17.97 -9.50 11.42
C GLN A 471 18.17 -10.22 10.08
N SER A 472 18.09 -11.55 10.08
CA SER A 472 18.24 -12.36 8.85
C SER A 472 16.90 -12.69 8.18
N ASP A 473 15.79 -12.25 8.76
CA ASP A 473 14.47 -12.34 8.14
C ASP A 473 14.43 -11.45 6.89
N THR A 474 13.89 -11.95 5.79
CA THR A 474 13.88 -11.25 4.49
C THR A 474 13.18 -9.89 4.58
N PHE A 475 12.06 -9.81 5.28
CA PHE A 475 11.28 -8.57 5.39
C PHE A 475 11.99 -7.52 6.26
N VAL A 476 12.51 -7.93 7.43
CA VAL A 476 13.26 -7.05 8.34
C VAL A 476 14.59 -6.64 7.72
N GLY A 477 15.28 -7.58 7.09
CA GLY A 477 16.55 -7.33 6.40
C GLY A 477 16.40 -6.35 5.25
N GLY A 478 15.36 -6.50 4.43
CA GLY A 478 15.02 -5.55 3.38
C GLY A 478 14.75 -4.14 3.89
N ALA A 479 13.98 -4.03 4.99
CA ALA A 479 13.71 -2.74 5.64
C ALA A 479 14.97 -2.13 6.28
N LEU A 480 15.88 -2.94 6.83
CA LEU A 480 17.18 -2.47 7.34
C LEU A 480 18.04 -1.90 6.23
N VAL A 481 18.12 -2.59 5.09
CA VAL A 481 18.85 -2.12 3.90
C VAL A 481 18.29 -0.79 3.43
N GLU A 482 16.97 -0.69 3.28
CA GLU A 482 16.31 0.57 2.88
C GLU A 482 16.60 1.72 3.85
N MET A 483 16.47 1.46 5.17
CA MET A 483 16.74 2.45 6.22
C MET A 483 18.16 2.96 6.15
N TYR A 484 19.16 2.08 6.06
CA TYR A 484 20.56 2.50 5.99
C TYR A 484 20.88 3.23 4.68
N CYS A 485 20.29 2.82 3.56
CA CYS A 485 20.44 3.51 2.28
C CYS A 485 19.86 4.94 2.34
N LYS A 486 18.65 5.11 2.90
CA LYS A 486 18.02 6.43 3.07
C LYS A 486 18.77 7.33 4.07
N CYS A 487 19.41 6.72 5.08
CA CYS A 487 20.29 7.44 6.03
C CYS A 487 21.71 7.65 5.50
N SER A 488 22.02 7.33 4.24
CA SER A 488 23.33 7.50 3.58
C SER A 488 24.48 6.71 4.23
N ASP A 489 24.19 5.64 5.00
CA ASP A 489 25.19 4.73 5.59
C ASP A 489 25.30 3.45 4.74
N LEU A 490 25.92 3.58 3.53
CA LEU A 490 26.04 2.47 2.58
C LEU A 490 26.84 1.29 3.12
N LYS A 491 27.80 1.53 4.05
CA LYS A 491 28.56 0.44 4.66
C LYS A 491 27.71 -0.45 5.55
N ALA A 492 26.83 0.18 6.32
CA ALA A 492 25.89 -0.55 7.15
C ALA A 492 24.81 -1.23 6.28
N ALA A 493 24.35 -0.57 5.19
CA ALA A 493 23.43 -1.15 4.21
C ALA A 493 24.01 -2.42 3.57
N GLN A 494 25.27 -2.38 3.11
CA GLN A 494 25.96 -3.56 2.55
C GLN A 494 26.02 -4.70 3.56
N LYS A 495 26.38 -4.39 4.82
CA LYS A 495 26.45 -5.41 5.87
C LYS A 495 25.09 -6.04 6.16
N ALA A 496 24.04 -5.22 6.30
CA ALA A 496 22.70 -5.72 6.48
C ALA A 496 22.23 -6.58 5.30
N PHE A 497 22.54 -6.15 4.08
CA PHE A 497 22.23 -6.91 2.87
C PHE A 497 22.94 -8.28 2.82
N ASP A 498 24.20 -8.33 3.26
CA ASP A 498 24.99 -9.59 3.29
C ASP A 498 24.49 -10.57 4.36
N GLU A 499 23.82 -10.07 5.43
CA GLU A 499 23.24 -10.88 6.52
C GLU A 499 21.90 -11.51 6.14
N VAL A 500 21.18 -11.02 5.11
CA VAL A 500 19.92 -11.61 4.62
C VAL A 500 20.20 -12.92 3.90
N ILE A 501 19.57 -14.00 4.39
CA ILE A 501 19.79 -15.36 3.87
C ILE A 501 19.12 -15.56 2.52
N GLU A 502 17.83 -15.21 2.43
CA GLU A 502 17.05 -15.27 1.20
C GLU A 502 16.70 -13.86 0.77
N ARG A 503 17.33 -13.40 -0.31
CA ARG A 503 17.12 -12.04 -0.83
C ARG A 503 16.01 -12.06 -1.85
N ASP A 504 14.95 -11.30 -1.57
CA ASP A 504 13.86 -11.10 -2.49
C ASP A 504 14.06 -9.86 -3.39
N THR A 505 13.22 -9.71 -4.39
CA THR A 505 13.29 -8.57 -5.32
C THR A 505 13.17 -7.20 -4.60
N PRO A 506 12.30 -6.99 -3.60
CA PRO A 506 12.25 -5.75 -2.83
C PRO A 506 13.57 -5.40 -2.13
N THR A 507 14.24 -6.37 -1.52
CA THR A 507 15.55 -6.18 -0.86
C THR A 507 16.62 -5.72 -1.85
N TRP A 508 16.70 -6.37 -3.03
CA TRP A 508 17.58 -5.95 -4.12
C TRP A 508 17.25 -4.55 -4.62
N ASN A 509 15.96 -4.22 -4.78
CA ASN A 509 15.53 -2.90 -5.24
C ASN A 509 15.91 -1.80 -4.25
N ALA A 510 15.73 -2.02 -2.95
CA ALA A 510 16.15 -1.09 -1.91
C ALA A 510 17.66 -0.82 -1.96
N PHE A 511 18.45 -1.90 -2.11
CA PHE A 511 19.91 -1.83 -2.19
C PHE A 511 20.39 -1.08 -3.43
N ILE A 512 19.88 -1.43 -4.61
CA ILE A 512 20.21 -0.80 -5.89
C ILE A 512 19.84 0.70 -5.88
N SER A 513 18.63 1.02 -5.41
CA SER A 513 18.17 2.41 -5.33
C SER A 513 19.04 3.26 -4.38
N GLY A 514 19.50 2.66 -3.27
CA GLY A 514 20.40 3.31 -2.33
C GLY A 514 21.75 3.65 -2.93
N TYR A 515 22.35 2.71 -3.68
CA TYR A 515 23.60 2.94 -4.39
C TYR A 515 23.47 3.97 -5.52
N ALA A 516 22.35 3.91 -6.27
CA ALA A 516 22.07 4.88 -7.32
C ALA A 516 21.96 6.31 -6.78
N ARG A 517 21.22 6.51 -5.69
CA ARG A 517 21.10 7.82 -5.03
C ARG A 517 22.41 8.34 -4.45
N SER A 518 23.27 7.45 -4.01
CA SER A 518 24.58 7.83 -3.43
C SER A 518 25.67 8.07 -4.48
N ASN A 519 25.31 8.17 -5.76
CA ASN A 519 26.21 8.46 -6.89
C ASN A 519 27.33 7.43 -7.08
N GLN A 520 27.09 6.16 -6.68
CA GLN A 520 28.05 5.07 -6.86
C GLN A 520 27.74 4.27 -8.14
N ILE A 521 27.84 4.94 -9.28
CA ILE A 521 27.40 4.46 -10.60
C ILE A 521 28.14 3.20 -11.02
N GLU A 522 29.45 3.16 -10.83
CA GLU A 522 30.30 2.03 -11.26
C GLU A 522 29.92 0.69 -10.58
N SER A 523 29.23 0.76 -9.46
CA SER A 523 28.81 -0.42 -8.70
C SER A 523 27.48 -1.00 -9.18
N ILE A 524 26.64 -0.23 -9.88
CA ILE A 524 25.26 -0.61 -10.21
C ILE A 524 25.22 -1.78 -11.19
N ASP A 525 26.07 -1.76 -12.23
CA ASP A 525 26.14 -2.87 -13.21
C ASP A 525 26.54 -4.18 -12.55
N LEU A 526 27.52 -4.11 -11.62
CA LEU A 526 27.96 -5.28 -10.86
C LEU A 526 26.85 -5.81 -9.94
N ILE A 527 26.06 -4.90 -9.32
CA ILE A 527 24.96 -5.26 -8.44
C ILE A 527 23.83 -5.90 -9.25
N LEU A 528 23.50 -5.37 -10.43
CA LEU A 528 22.52 -5.96 -11.34
C LEU A 528 22.93 -7.35 -11.81
N GLN A 529 24.24 -7.55 -12.09
CA GLN A 529 24.76 -8.85 -12.46
C GLN A 529 24.59 -9.86 -11.32
N LYS A 530 24.88 -9.47 -10.07
CA LYS A 530 24.70 -10.33 -8.89
C LYS A 530 23.23 -10.68 -8.66
N MET A 531 22.31 -9.73 -8.86
CA MET A 531 20.86 -9.98 -8.78
C MET A 531 20.45 -11.09 -9.76
N LYS A 532 20.98 -11.06 -10.98
CA LYS A 532 20.73 -12.10 -11.99
C LYS A 532 21.37 -13.43 -11.62
N GLU A 533 22.55 -13.41 -11.01
CA GLU A 533 23.23 -14.62 -10.49
C GLU A 533 22.41 -15.30 -9.38
N ASP A 534 21.70 -14.52 -8.56
CA ASP A 534 20.74 -15.02 -7.57
C ASP A 534 19.40 -15.50 -8.23
N GLY A 535 19.29 -15.47 -9.56
CA GLY A 535 18.11 -15.94 -10.31
C GLY A 535 16.96 -14.95 -10.38
N LEU A 536 17.19 -13.69 -10.04
CA LEU A 536 16.18 -12.62 -10.04
C LEU A 536 16.41 -11.67 -11.22
N GLU A 537 15.37 -11.45 -12.03
CA GLU A 537 15.43 -10.48 -13.13
C GLU A 537 15.01 -9.08 -12.67
N PRO A 538 15.70 -8.01 -13.13
CA PRO A 538 15.33 -6.64 -12.86
C PRO A 538 13.90 -6.35 -13.35
N ASN A 539 13.06 -5.86 -12.46
CA ASN A 539 11.68 -5.47 -12.75
C ASN A 539 11.53 -3.95 -12.89
N VAL A 540 10.30 -3.47 -13.09
CA VAL A 540 10.01 -2.03 -13.23
C VAL A 540 10.51 -1.23 -12.04
N TYR A 541 10.36 -1.74 -10.82
CA TYR A 541 10.82 -1.06 -9.60
C TYR A 541 12.34 -0.95 -9.54
N THR A 542 13.07 -1.98 -10.00
CA THR A 542 14.54 -1.96 -10.10
C THR A 542 14.99 -0.82 -11.02
N TRP A 543 14.43 -0.77 -12.23
CA TRP A 543 14.74 0.27 -13.20
C TRP A 543 14.35 1.66 -12.73
N ASN A 544 13.16 1.81 -12.12
CA ASN A 544 12.72 3.08 -11.55
C ASN A 544 13.67 3.59 -10.46
N GLY A 545 14.18 2.71 -9.59
CA GLY A 545 15.16 3.07 -8.57
C GLY A 545 16.48 3.58 -9.16
N ILE A 546 16.98 2.93 -10.20
CA ILE A 546 18.21 3.35 -10.89
C ILE A 546 18.01 4.69 -11.60
N ILE A 547 16.97 4.80 -12.41
CA ILE A 547 16.66 6.02 -13.18
C ILE A 547 16.45 7.20 -12.22
N ALA A 548 15.67 7.01 -11.13
CA ALA A 548 15.46 8.05 -10.14
C ALA A 548 16.78 8.52 -9.49
N GLY A 549 17.65 7.59 -9.11
CA GLY A 549 18.95 7.94 -8.55
C GLY A 549 19.81 8.78 -9.50
N HIS A 550 19.81 8.47 -10.79
CA HIS A 550 20.52 9.26 -11.77
C HIS A 550 19.91 10.64 -12.02
N VAL A 551 18.57 10.74 -12.05
CA VAL A 551 17.86 12.01 -12.18
C VAL A 551 18.09 12.92 -10.97
N GLU A 552 18.07 12.34 -9.75
CA GLU A 552 18.37 13.07 -8.50
C GLU A 552 19.82 13.59 -8.46
N ASN A 553 20.78 12.84 -9.00
CA ASN A 553 22.17 13.24 -9.11
C ASN A 553 22.50 14.08 -10.36
N GLU A 554 21.48 14.57 -11.06
CA GLU A 554 21.61 15.41 -12.26
C GLU A 554 22.29 14.74 -13.48
N HIS A 555 22.44 13.40 -13.48
CA HIS A 555 22.97 12.61 -14.60
C HIS A 555 21.85 12.33 -15.61
N ASN A 556 21.26 13.41 -16.16
CA ASN A 556 20.02 13.33 -16.94
C ASN A 556 20.21 12.59 -18.29
N GLU A 557 21.35 12.69 -18.95
CA GLU A 557 21.63 11.96 -20.19
C GLU A 557 21.69 10.46 -19.95
N LEU A 558 22.36 10.05 -18.89
CA LEU A 558 22.47 8.63 -18.51
C LEU A 558 21.10 8.06 -18.08
N ALA A 559 20.29 8.87 -17.39
CA ALA A 559 18.92 8.47 -17.04
C ALA A 559 18.06 8.19 -18.29
N LEU A 560 18.19 9.00 -19.33
CA LEU A 560 17.49 8.78 -20.61
C LEU A 560 18.02 7.55 -21.36
N GLN A 561 19.31 7.25 -21.27
CA GLN A 561 19.88 6.03 -21.83
C GLN A 561 19.34 4.80 -21.11
N LEU A 562 19.35 4.79 -19.78
CA LEU A 562 18.81 3.71 -18.95
C LEU A 562 17.32 3.47 -19.19
N PHE A 563 16.54 4.52 -19.48
CA PHE A 563 15.17 4.37 -19.92
C PHE A 563 15.05 3.60 -21.23
N SER A 564 15.95 3.86 -22.19
CA SER A 564 16.01 3.10 -23.46
C SER A 564 16.45 1.66 -23.21
N ASP A 565 17.39 1.42 -22.29
CA ASP A 565 17.87 0.09 -21.92
C ASP A 565 16.78 -0.73 -21.21
N MET A 566 15.97 -0.11 -20.36
CA MET A 566 14.77 -0.71 -19.76
C MET A 566 13.81 -1.23 -20.84
N GLN A 567 13.52 -0.41 -21.85
CA GLN A 567 12.65 -0.80 -22.97
C GLN A 567 13.25 -1.93 -23.80
N SER A 568 14.56 -1.90 -24.05
CA SER A 568 15.27 -2.94 -24.79
C SER A 568 15.33 -4.27 -24.03
N SER A 569 15.29 -4.22 -22.70
CA SER A 569 15.18 -5.38 -21.81
C SER A 569 13.74 -5.93 -21.71
N ASN A 570 12.83 -5.47 -22.56
CA ASN A 570 11.42 -5.87 -22.61
C ASN A 570 10.63 -5.59 -21.30
N VAL A 571 11.12 -4.68 -20.45
CA VAL A 571 10.43 -4.19 -19.28
C VAL A 571 9.63 -2.94 -19.68
N ARG A 572 8.30 -2.99 -19.53
CA ARG A 572 7.42 -1.88 -19.91
C ARG A 572 7.48 -0.77 -18.86
N PRO A 573 7.79 0.48 -19.25
CA PRO A 573 7.71 1.62 -18.34
C PRO A 573 6.29 1.81 -17.83
N ASP A 574 6.17 2.04 -16.53
CA ASP A 574 4.90 2.39 -15.89
C ASP A 574 4.73 3.92 -15.76
N ILE A 575 3.64 4.33 -15.15
CA ILE A 575 3.32 5.75 -14.93
C ILE A 575 4.40 6.44 -14.09
N TYR A 576 4.98 5.74 -13.10
CA TYR A 576 6.06 6.27 -12.26
C TYR A 576 7.34 6.47 -13.06
N THR A 577 7.69 5.52 -13.95
CA THR A 577 8.85 5.64 -14.85
C THR A 577 8.75 6.91 -15.67
N VAL A 578 7.59 7.16 -16.27
CA VAL A 578 7.35 8.38 -17.09
C VAL A 578 7.48 9.64 -16.22
N GLY A 579 6.91 9.62 -15.02
CA GLY A 579 6.99 10.74 -14.07
C GLY A 579 8.42 11.06 -13.64
N ILE A 580 9.26 10.05 -13.45
CA ILE A 580 10.67 10.21 -13.04
C ILE A 580 11.54 10.75 -14.19
N ILE A 581 11.29 10.30 -15.43
CA ILE A 581 12.17 10.65 -16.55
C ILE A 581 11.83 12.00 -17.22
N LEU A 582 10.58 12.48 -17.16
CA LEU A 582 10.18 13.77 -17.70
C LEU A 582 11.00 14.95 -17.18
N PRO A 583 11.32 15.06 -15.86
CA PRO A 583 12.23 16.07 -15.34
C PRO A 583 13.62 16.07 -15.96
N ALA A 584 14.14 14.90 -16.39
CA ALA A 584 15.42 14.83 -17.07
C ALA A 584 15.38 15.52 -18.45
N CYS A 585 14.29 15.31 -19.21
CA CYS A 585 14.07 16.04 -20.46
C CYS A 585 13.93 17.55 -20.24
N SER A 586 13.23 17.95 -19.17
CA SER A 586 13.09 19.34 -18.78
C SER A 586 14.44 20.02 -18.53
N ARG A 587 15.31 19.36 -17.76
CA ARG A 587 16.63 19.89 -17.40
C ARG A 587 17.60 19.96 -18.58
N LEU A 588 17.51 19.00 -19.50
CA LEU A 588 18.33 18.97 -20.72
C LEU A 588 17.74 19.84 -21.83
N ALA A 589 16.53 20.35 -21.66
CA ALA A 589 15.78 21.08 -22.67
C ALA A 589 15.63 20.30 -24.01
N THR A 590 15.56 18.96 -23.94
CA THR A 590 15.46 18.08 -25.12
C THR A 590 13.99 17.86 -25.51
N ILE A 591 13.45 18.73 -26.34
CA ILE A 591 12.04 18.72 -26.73
C ILE A 591 11.67 17.44 -27.50
N GLU A 592 12.53 16.93 -28.37
CA GLU A 592 12.25 15.75 -29.18
C GLU A 592 12.04 14.50 -28.32
N ARG A 593 12.91 14.27 -27.32
CA ARG A 593 12.76 13.16 -26.36
C ARG A 593 11.53 13.34 -25.49
N GLY A 594 11.26 14.58 -25.06
CA GLY A 594 10.03 14.91 -24.33
C GLY A 594 8.76 14.60 -25.14
N MET A 595 8.74 14.89 -26.44
CA MET A 595 7.63 14.52 -27.33
C MET A 595 7.46 13.01 -27.50
N GLN A 596 8.57 12.26 -27.56
CA GLN A 596 8.51 10.78 -27.61
C GLN A 596 7.90 10.20 -26.33
N LEU A 597 8.28 10.72 -25.16
CA LEU A 597 7.70 10.33 -23.86
C LEU A 597 6.22 10.71 -23.77
N HIS A 598 5.85 11.88 -24.25
CA HIS A 598 4.45 12.31 -24.33
C HIS A 598 3.63 11.37 -25.21
N ALA A 599 4.15 11.03 -26.40
CA ALA A 599 3.50 10.06 -27.29
C ALA A 599 3.38 8.66 -26.66
N TYR A 600 4.34 8.27 -25.80
CA TYR A 600 4.25 7.04 -25.02
C TYR A 600 3.14 7.15 -23.96
N ALA A 601 3.08 8.26 -23.22
CA ALA A 601 2.05 8.51 -22.21
C ALA A 601 0.64 8.48 -22.81
N ILE A 602 0.43 9.07 -23.99
CA ILE A 602 -0.86 9.00 -24.71
C ILE A 602 -1.23 7.54 -25.05
N ARG A 603 -0.29 6.75 -25.57
CA ARG A 603 -0.58 5.35 -25.94
C ARG A 603 -0.92 4.45 -24.74
N CYS A 604 -0.43 4.80 -23.56
CA CYS A 604 -0.67 4.06 -22.32
C CYS A 604 -1.79 4.65 -21.46
N ASP A 605 -2.47 5.71 -21.97
CA ASP A 605 -3.53 6.45 -21.26
C ASP A 605 -3.07 7.07 -19.92
N TYR A 606 -1.78 7.46 -19.85
CA TYR A 606 -1.21 8.15 -18.67
C TYR A 606 -1.41 9.67 -18.70
N GLU A 607 -1.83 10.24 -19.85
CA GLU A 607 -2.01 11.69 -20.02
C GLU A 607 -3.13 12.24 -19.12
N SER A 608 -4.12 11.41 -18.79
CA SER A 608 -5.24 11.76 -17.90
C SER A 608 -4.81 11.91 -16.43
N ASP A 609 -3.65 11.36 -16.04
CA ASP A 609 -3.14 11.51 -14.69
C ASP A 609 -2.61 12.93 -14.44
N ALA A 610 -3.06 13.54 -13.33
CA ALA A 610 -2.71 14.91 -13.00
C ALA A 610 -1.20 15.14 -12.76
N HIS A 611 -0.47 14.14 -12.23
CA HIS A 611 0.96 14.27 -12.01
C HIS A 611 1.76 14.21 -13.30
N ILE A 612 1.39 13.29 -14.19
CA ILE A 612 2.00 13.20 -15.52
C ILE A 612 1.67 14.43 -16.34
N GLY A 613 0.40 14.88 -16.31
CA GLY A 613 -0.02 16.11 -16.97
C GLY A 613 0.78 17.33 -16.51
N ALA A 614 0.95 17.50 -15.20
CA ALA A 614 1.78 18.58 -14.64
C ALA A 614 3.25 18.48 -15.06
N ALA A 615 3.83 17.26 -15.06
CA ALA A 615 5.22 17.04 -15.49
C ALA A 615 5.41 17.32 -16.99
N LEU A 616 4.42 16.99 -17.83
CA LEU A 616 4.43 17.30 -19.25
C LEU A 616 4.34 18.82 -19.49
N VAL A 617 3.47 19.53 -18.77
CA VAL A 617 3.35 21.00 -18.84
C VAL A 617 4.68 21.64 -18.48
N ASP A 618 5.32 21.23 -17.37
CA ASP A 618 6.63 21.71 -16.93
C ASP A 618 7.73 21.40 -17.95
N MET A 619 7.72 20.18 -18.52
CA MET A 619 8.69 19.77 -19.54
C MET A 619 8.60 20.66 -20.77
N TYR A 620 7.40 20.86 -21.33
CA TYR A 620 7.24 21.70 -22.51
C TYR A 620 7.57 23.17 -22.22
N ALA A 621 7.21 23.67 -21.05
CA ALA A 621 7.57 25.03 -20.62
C ALA A 621 9.08 25.21 -20.58
N LYS A 622 9.82 24.31 -19.92
CA LYS A 622 11.28 24.38 -19.83
C LYS A 622 12.00 24.13 -21.17
N CYS A 623 11.39 23.36 -22.06
CA CYS A 623 11.87 23.21 -23.43
C CYS A 623 11.52 24.39 -24.37
N GLY A 624 10.95 25.46 -23.83
CA GLY A 624 10.67 26.70 -24.60
C GLY A 624 9.38 26.71 -25.39
N SER A 625 8.45 25.76 -25.16
CA SER A 625 7.22 25.63 -25.94
C SER A 625 5.96 25.80 -25.11
N ILE A 626 5.55 27.05 -24.89
CA ILE A 626 4.35 27.40 -24.13
C ILE A 626 3.06 26.86 -24.79
N ASN A 627 3.00 26.86 -26.13
CA ASN A 627 1.82 26.40 -26.86
C ASN A 627 1.53 24.92 -26.61
N HIS A 628 2.57 24.06 -26.50
CA HIS A 628 2.39 22.66 -26.16
C HIS A 628 2.02 22.50 -24.69
N SER A 629 2.55 23.32 -23.78
CA SER A 629 2.15 23.33 -22.37
C SER A 629 0.66 23.63 -22.20
N GLU A 630 0.15 24.67 -22.89
CA GLU A 630 -1.28 25.01 -22.91
C GLU A 630 -2.14 23.88 -23.49
N HIS A 631 -1.66 23.25 -24.56
CA HIS A 631 -2.39 22.17 -25.19
C HIS A 631 -2.55 20.97 -24.26
N VAL A 632 -1.48 20.56 -23.59
CA VAL A 632 -1.51 19.49 -22.59
C VAL A 632 -2.39 19.88 -21.41
N TYR A 633 -2.20 21.09 -20.86
CA TYR A 633 -3.01 21.58 -19.75
C TYR A 633 -4.52 21.52 -20.04
N ASN A 634 -4.95 21.93 -21.22
CA ASN A 634 -6.37 21.93 -21.62
C ASN A 634 -6.98 20.52 -21.80
N ARG A 635 -6.16 19.46 -21.80
CA ARG A 635 -6.62 18.07 -21.93
C ARG A 635 -6.71 17.33 -20.58
N ILE A 636 -6.16 17.92 -19.52
CA ILE A 636 -6.24 17.34 -18.18
C ILE A 636 -7.69 17.43 -17.68
N GLU A 637 -8.27 16.31 -17.29
CA GLU A 637 -9.64 16.26 -16.78
C GLU A 637 -9.72 16.53 -15.28
N ASN A 638 -8.74 16.06 -14.52
CA ASN A 638 -8.68 16.17 -13.07
C ASN A 638 -7.62 17.19 -12.63
N PHE A 639 -8.02 18.45 -12.50
CA PHE A 639 -7.13 19.51 -12.07
C PHE A 639 -6.85 19.42 -10.57
N ASN A 640 -5.58 19.53 -10.22
CA ASN A 640 -5.12 19.70 -8.85
C ASN A 640 -4.21 20.92 -8.75
N LEU A 641 -3.85 21.32 -7.52
CA LEU A 641 -2.99 22.50 -7.33
C LEU A 641 -1.63 22.36 -8.03
N VAL A 642 -1.12 21.15 -8.21
CA VAL A 642 0.18 20.90 -8.86
C VAL A 642 0.10 21.23 -10.34
N THR A 643 -0.99 20.83 -11.05
CA THR A 643 -1.22 21.16 -12.46
C THR A 643 -1.41 22.65 -12.67
N GLU A 644 -2.17 23.30 -11.77
CA GLU A 644 -2.36 24.76 -11.79
C GLU A 644 -1.02 25.51 -11.59
N ASN A 645 -0.21 25.08 -10.63
CA ASN A 645 1.11 25.65 -10.39
C ASN A 645 2.07 25.44 -11.57
N ALA A 646 2.02 24.28 -12.22
CA ALA A 646 2.84 24.01 -13.41
C ALA A 646 2.53 25.00 -14.54
N MET A 647 1.23 25.22 -14.84
CA MET A 647 0.83 26.13 -15.88
C MET A 647 1.12 27.61 -15.53
N LEU A 648 0.87 28.01 -14.28
CA LEU A 648 1.20 29.35 -13.81
C LEU A 648 2.70 29.62 -13.90
N THR A 649 3.52 28.61 -13.55
CA THR A 649 4.99 28.69 -13.69
C THR A 649 5.41 28.79 -15.15
N ALA A 650 4.74 28.06 -16.05
CA ALA A 650 4.99 28.13 -17.48
C ALA A 650 4.77 29.56 -18.01
N TYR A 651 3.67 30.22 -17.67
CA TYR A 651 3.43 31.63 -18.05
C TYR A 651 4.50 32.55 -17.49
N ALA A 652 4.87 32.38 -16.21
CA ALA A 652 5.93 33.19 -15.60
C ALA A 652 7.26 33.03 -16.34
N MET A 653 7.67 31.79 -16.66
CA MET A 653 8.95 31.51 -17.33
C MET A 653 9.02 32.09 -18.76
N HIS A 654 7.90 32.06 -19.47
CA HIS A 654 7.83 32.57 -20.85
C HIS A 654 7.58 34.08 -20.94
N GLY A 655 7.51 34.79 -19.82
CA GLY A 655 7.30 36.23 -19.79
C GLY A 655 5.85 36.68 -20.13
N HIS A 656 4.90 35.71 -20.14
CA HIS A 656 3.47 35.96 -20.31
C HIS A 656 2.86 36.45 -18.97
N GLY A 657 3.34 37.60 -18.49
CA GLY A 657 3.03 38.09 -17.16
C GLY A 657 1.54 38.43 -16.98
N GLU A 658 0.89 39.06 -17.97
CA GLU A 658 -0.53 39.42 -17.87
C GLU A 658 -1.42 38.18 -17.86
N GLU A 659 -1.13 37.18 -18.72
CA GLU A 659 -1.81 35.90 -18.77
C GLU A 659 -1.63 35.16 -17.45
N GLY A 660 -0.41 35.17 -16.87
CA GLY A 660 -0.13 34.56 -15.58
C GLY A 660 -0.93 35.18 -14.44
N ILE A 661 -1.03 36.51 -14.39
CA ILE A 661 -1.85 37.25 -13.40
C ILE A 661 -3.33 36.89 -13.56
N ALA A 662 -3.84 36.85 -14.81
CA ALA A 662 -5.22 36.49 -15.09
C ALA A 662 -5.50 35.03 -14.67
N PHE A 663 -4.57 34.13 -14.95
CA PHE A 663 -4.62 32.72 -14.55
C PHE A 663 -4.64 32.55 -13.04
N PHE A 664 -3.79 33.27 -12.31
CA PHE A 664 -3.78 33.23 -10.85
C PHE A 664 -5.14 33.69 -10.26
N ARG A 665 -5.74 34.75 -10.81
CA ARG A 665 -7.07 35.19 -10.37
C ARG A 665 -8.15 34.14 -10.65
N LYS A 666 -8.09 33.45 -11.79
CA LYS A 666 -8.99 32.34 -12.14
C LYS A 666 -8.85 31.18 -11.15
N LEU A 667 -7.62 30.82 -10.77
CA LEU A 667 -7.32 29.77 -9.79
C LEU A 667 -8.01 30.05 -8.44
N LEU A 668 -7.96 31.30 -7.96
CA LEU A 668 -8.63 31.71 -6.73
C LEU A 668 -10.16 31.64 -6.84
N VAL A 669 -10.73 32.06 -7.98
CA VAL A 669 -12.19 31.98 -8.25
C VAL A 669 -12.65 30.53 -8.29
N ASN A 670 -11.86 29.61 -8.81
CA ASN A 670 -12.15 28.17 -8.85
C ASN A 670 -12.06 27.49 -7.45
N GLY A 671 -11.69 28.24 -6.41
CA GLY A 671 -11.66 27.75 -5.05
C GLY A 671 -10.41 26.98 -4.64
N PHE A 672 -9.37 26.97 -5.47
CA PHE A 672 -8.08 26.41 -5.06
C PHE A 672 -7.43 27.25 -3.96
N ARG A 673 -6.88 26.59 -2.97
CA ARG A 673 -6.12 27.24 -1.91
C ARG A 673 -4.66 27.38 -2.35
N PRO A 674 -4.14 28.60 -2.62
CA PRO A 674 -2.77 28.80 -3.09
C PRO A 674 -1.75 28.41 -2.01
N ASP A 675 -0.64 27.85 -2.45
CA ASP A 675 0.53 27.53 -1.64
C ASP A 675 1.72 28.46 -1.95
N GLY A 676 2.89 28.19 -1.35
CA GLY A 676 4.09 29.00 -1.58
C GLY A 676 4.53 29.01 -3.04
N ILE A 677 4.36 27.90 -3.77
CA ILE A 677 4.74 27.82 -5.19
C ILE A 677 3.80 28.66 -6.05
N THR A 678 2.51 28.62 -5.76
CA THR A 678 1.49 29.43 -6.43
C THR A 678 1.82 30.92 -6.33
N PHE A 679 2.11 31.38 -5.10
CA PHE A 679 2.45 32.79 -4.87
C PHE A 679 3.78 33.20 -5.53
N LEU A 680 4.77 32.30 -5.52
CA LEU A 680 6.05 32.56 -6.17
C LEU A 680 5.89 32.76 -7.67
N SER A 681 5.14 31.88 -8.34
CA SER A 681 4.88 31.94 -9.77
C SER A 681 4.01 33.16 -10.14
N ALA A 682 3.02 33.50 -9.30
CA ALA A 682 2.22 34.71 -9.46
C ALA A 682 3.05 35.99 -9.31
N LEU A 683 3.92 36.07 -8.30
CA LEU A 683 4.85 37.21 -8.13
C LEU A 683 5.82 37.31 -9.29
N SER A 684 6.37 36.19 -9.78
CA SER A 684 7.22 36.19 -10.97
C SER A 684 6.47 36.69 -12.22
N SER A 685 5.20 36.31 -12.40
CA SER A 685 4.35 36.87 -13.47
C SER A 685 4.16 38.37 -13.32
N CYS A 686 3.97 38.87 -12.09
CA CYS A 686 3.89 40.31 -11.83
C CYS A 686 5.21 41.03 -12.17
N VAL A 687 6.37 40.42 -11.92
CA VAL A 687 7.69 41.00 -12.32
C VAL A 687 7.77 41.12 -13.84
N HIS A 688 7.38 40.09 -14.58
CA HIS A 688 7.43 40.13 -16.04
C HIS A 688 6.40 41.09 -16.66
N ALA A 689 5.21 41.22 -16.04
CA ALA A 689 4.21 42.20 -16.45
C ALA A 689 4.56 43.65 -16.03
N GLY A 690 5.52 43.85 -15.13
CA GLY A 690 5.82 45.14 -14.52
C GLY A 690 4.68 45.70 -13.64
N SER A 691 3.73 44.83 -13.22
CA SER A 691 2.53 45.23 -12.50
C SER A 691 2.79 45.30 -10.98
N VAL A 692 3.28 46.46 -10.49
CA VAL A 692 3.58 46.66 -9.08
C VAL A 692 2.38 46.49 -8.18
N GLN A 693 1.21 46.98 -8.60
CA GLN A 693 0.01 46.88 -7.78
C GLN A 693 -0.42 45.43 -7.59
N ALA A 694 -0.44 44.63 -8.69
CA ALA A 694 -0.77 43.21 -8.60
C ALA A 694 0.26 42.43 -7.75
N GLY A 695 1.55 42.80 -7.81
CA GLY A 695 2.58 42.17 -6.99
C GLY A 695 2.41 42.43 -5.50
N ARG A 696 2.07 43.68 -5.13
CA ARG A 696 1.75 44.00 -3.71
C ARG A 696 0.52 43.24 -3.23
N GLU A 697 -0.56 43.24 -3.99
CA GLU A 697 -1.78 42.50 -3.65
C GLU A 697 -1.50 41.01 -3.48
N CYS A 698 -0.71 40.44 -4.38
CA CYS A 698 -0.31 39.04 -4.32
C CYS A 698 0.51 38.72 -3.06
N PHE A 699 1.47 39.60 -2.70
CA PHE A 699 2.30 39.43 -1.51
C PHE A 699 1.48 39.57 -0.23
N ASP A 700 0.56 40.51 -0.15
CA ASP A 700 -0.31 40.75 1.00
C ASP A 700 -1.30 39.60 1.19
N MET A 701 -1.77 38.98 0.10
CA MET A 701 -2.64 37.79 0.14
C MET A 701 -1.96 36.57 0.79
N MET A 702 -0.63 36.45 0.78
CA MET A 702 0.06 35.34 1.45
C MET A 702 -0.31 35.25 2.93
N ALA A 703 -0.42 36.40 3.61
CA ALA A 703 -0.82 36.43 5.01
C ALA A 703 -2.27 35.95 5.21
N PHE A 704 -3.18 36.28 4.30
CA PHE A 704 -4.57 35.84 4.33
C PHE A 704 -4.69 34.32 4.23
N TYR A 705 -3.87 33.68 3.39
CA TYR A 705 -3.84 32.25 3.20
C TYR A 705 -2.94 31.49 4.18
N TYR A 706 -2.33 32.18 5.16
CA TYR A 706 -1.39 31.64 6.14
C TYR A 706 -0.14 31.02 5.49
N VAL A 707 0.32 31.59 4.37
CA VAL A 707 1.56 31.19 3.70
C VAL A 707 2.68 32.11 4.15
N ASN A 708 3.72 31.55 4.78
CA ASN A 708 4.88 32.33 5.22
C ASN A 708 5.78 32.68 4.02
N PRO A 709 6.07 33.96 3.77
CA PRO A 709 6.97 34.38 2.71
C PRO A 709 8.39 33.82 2.91
N THR A 710 8.97 33.25 1.88
CA THR A 710 10.37 32.79 1.83
C THR A 710 11.26 33.83 1.16
N LEU A 711 12.59 33.64 1.22
CA LEU A 711 13.54 34.49 0.51
C LEU A 711 13.19 34.73 -0.96
N LYS A 712 12.74 33.69 -1.67
CA LYS A 712 12.34 33.77 -3.09
C LYS A 712 11.18 34.74 -3.32
N HIS A 713 10.18 34.76 -2.43
CA HIS A 713 9.05 35.69 -2.52
C HIS A 713 9.50 37.15 -2.32
N TYR A 714 10.36 37.40 -1.32
CA TYR A 714 10.95 38.70 -1.10
C TYR A 714 11.82 39.14 -2.28
N THR A 715 12.57 38.21 -2.88
CA THR A 715 13.37 38.48 -4.08
C THR A 715 12.50 38.97 -5.24
N CYS A 716 11.39 38.29 -5.54
CA CYS A 716 10.47 38.72 -6.60
C CYS A 716 9.86 40.11 -6.30
N LEU A 717 9.46 40.37 -5.06
CA LEU A 717 8.91 41.66 -4.68
C LEU A 717 9.97 42.79 -4.79
N VAL A 718 11.17 42.56 -4.33
CA VAL A 718 12.29 43.50 -4.43
C VAL A 718 12.69 43.76 -5.88
N ASP A 719 12.74 42.70 -6.73
CA ASP A 719 13.03 42.85 -8.17
C ASP A 719 11.96 43.68 -8.88
N LEU A 720 10.69 43.42 -8.60
CA LEU A 720 9.55 44.14 -9.13
C LEU A 720 9.63 45.66 -8.78
N LEU A 721 9.80 45.97 -7.50
CA LEU A 721 9.89 47.34 -7.01
C LEU A 721 11.14 48.07 -7.57
N SER A 722 12.24 47.32 -7.62
CA SER A 722 13.52 47.88 -8.13
C SER A 722 13.45 48.21 -9.62
N ARG A 723 12.86 47.35 -10.43
CA ARG A 723 12.63 47.58 -11.87
C ARG A 723 11.66 48.74 -12.14
N ALA A 724 10.65 48.88 -11.27
CA ALA A 724 9.70 49.99 -11.32
C ALA A 724 10.28 51.36 -10.80
N GLY A 725 11.53 51.40 -10.33
CA GLY A 725 12.17 52.62 -9.83
C GLY A 725 11.80 52.96 -8.39
N MET A 726 11.07 52.12 -7.68
CA MET A 726 10.68 52.31 -6.28
C MET A 726 11.78 51.79 -5.32
N LEU A 727 13.00 52.33 -5.47
CA LEU A 727 14.21 51.81 -4.82
C LEU A 727 14.18 51.95 -3.30
N ASP A 728 13.64 53.07 -2.77
CA ASP A 728 13.50 53.27 -1.33
C ASP A 728 12.59 52.26 -0.69
N GLU A 729 11.45 51.92 -1.34
CA GLU A 729 10.52 50.92 -0.88
C GLU A 729 11.11 49.51 -0.97
N ALA A 730 11.83 49.20 -2.05
CA ALA A 730 12.53 47.93 -2.21
C ALA A 730 13.58 47.74 -1.09
N PHE A 731 14.31 48.78 -0.76
CA PHE A 731 15.27 48.77 0.33
C PHE A 731 14.61 48.65 1.71
N ASP A 732 13.44 49.29 1.89
CA ASP A 732 12.64 49.15 3.12
C ASP A 732 12.10 47.72 3.31
N VAL A 733 11.70 47.05 2.23
CA VAL A 733 11.29 45.62 2.26
C VAL A 733 12.44 44.76 2.75
N ILE A 734 13.67 44.97 2.23
CA ILE A 734 14.86 44.24 2.67
C ILE A 734 15.13 44.45 4.15
N ARG A 735 14.98 45.71 4.66
CA ARG A 735 15.20 46.00 6.08
C ARG A 735 14.18 45.40 7.03
N LYS A 736 12.94 45.20 6.57
CA LYS A 736 11.81 44.69 7.38
C LYS A 736 11.64 43.18 7.31
N MET A 737 12.28 42.49 6.35
CA MET A 737 12.15 41.04 6.25
C MET A 737 12.70 40.32 7.47
N PRO A 738 12.07 39.21 7.91
CA PRO A 738 12.42 38.47 9.13
C PRO A 738 13.66 37.59 9.01
N MET A 739 14.24 37.47 7.83
CA MET A 739 15.39 36.61 7.52
C MET A 739 16.55 37.42 6.94
N GLU A 740 17.76 36.87 6.98
CA GLU A 740 18.92 37.54 6.40
C GLU A 740 18.87 37.57 4.87
N PRO A 741 19.06 38.72 4.23
CA PRO A 741 19.06 38.86 2.77
C PRO A 741 20.23 38.09 2.14
N ASP A 742 19.96 37.34 1.10
CA ASP A 742 20.96 36.62 0.30
C ASP A 742 21.57 37.52 -0.82
N SER A 743 22.51 36.93 -1.56
CA SER A 743 23.15 37.62 -2.69
C SER A 743 22.17 37.95 -3.82
N VAL A 744 21.12 37.15 -3.99
CA VAL A 744 20.13 37.32 -5.09
C VAL A 744 19.28 38.57 -4.86
N ILE A 745 18.83 38.79 -3.62
CA ILE A 745 18.05 39.99 -3.23
C ILE A 745 18.86 41.25 -3.42
N TRP A 746 20.14 41.30 -2.93
CA TRP A 746 21.00 42.42 -3.11
C TRP A 746 21.35 42.66 -4.58
N GLY A 747 21.46 41.56 -5.37
CA GLY A 747 21.67 41.61 -6.81
C GLY A 747 20.49 42.24 -7.54
N ALA A 748 19.25 41.89 -7.17
CA ALA A 748 18.03 42.48 -7.73
C ALA A 748 17.95 43.99 -7.43
N LEU A 749 18.21 44.40 -6.20
CA LEU A 749 18.24 45.83 -5.84
C LEU A 749 19.33 46.58 -6.60
N LEU A 750 20.57 46.03 -6.68
CA LEU A 750 21.66 46.66 -7.44
C LEU A 750 21.32 46.78 -8.91
N GLY A 751 20.67 45.77 -9.51
CA GLY A 751 20.20 45.80 -10.89
C GLY A 751 19.22 46.96 -11.13
N GLY A 752 18.27 47.19 -10.25
CA GLY A 752 17.35 48.30 -10.28
C GLY A 752 18.09 49.68 -10.12
N CYS A 753 19.06 49.76 -9.23
CA CYS A 753 19.86 50.95 -9.04
C CYS A 753 20.67 51.33 -10.29
N VAL A 754 21.17 50.32 -11.01
CA VAL A 754 21.88 50.54 -12.29
C VAL A 754 20.92 51.07 -13.38
N ILE A 755 19.71 50.56 -13.46
CA ILE A 755 18.67 50.97 -14.43
C ILE A 755 18.27 52.43 -14.16
N HIS A 756 18.04 52.79 -12.88
CA HIS A 756 17.49 54.09 -12.50
C HIS A 756 18.55 55.10 -12.05
N GLY A 757 19.85 54.73 -12.08
CA GLY A 757 20.96 55.62 -11.79
C GLY A 757 21.10 56.04 -10.32
N ASN A 758 20.52 55.28 -9.39
CA ASN A 758 20.62 55.57 -7.95
C ASN A 758 21.93 55.03 -7.37
N VAL A 759 22.89 55.93 -7.14
CA VAL A 759 24.24 55.57 -6.68
C VAL A 759 24.29 55.23 -5.20
N ASP A 760 23.51 55.92 -4.38
CA ASP A 760 23.60 55.80 -2.92
C ASP A 760 23.12 54.40 -2.43
N ILE A 761 21.93 53.99 -2.88
CA ILE A 761 21.41 52.65 -2.57
C ILE A 761 22.21 51.57 -3.31
N GLY A 762 22.64 51.84 -4.54
CA GLY A 762 23.44 50.92 -5.35
C GLY A 762 24.82 50.64 -4.78
N GLU A 763 25.50 51.64 -4.23
CA GLU A 763 26.80 51.47 -3.56
C GLU A 763 26.68 50.58 -2.29
N LEU A 764 25.60 50.79 -1.53
CA LEU A 764 25.31 49.97 -0.35
C LEU A 764 24.96 48.51 -0.72
N ALA A 765 24.10 48.34 -1.72
CA ALA A 765 23.73 47.02 -2.22
C ALA A 765 24.94 46.25 -2.77
N ALA A 766 25.78 46.93 -3.57
CA ALA A 766 27.01 46.37 -4.10
C ALA A 766 28.03 45.98 -3.01
N THR A 767 28.16 46.82 -1.97
CA THR A 767 29.05 46.50 -0.85
C THR A 767 28.62 45.23 -0.16
N LYS A 768 27.31 45.07 0.15
CA LYS A 768 26.76 43.88 0.76
C LYS A 768 26.92 42.65 -0.14
N LEU A 769 26.66 42.81 -1.43
CA LEU A 769 26.81 41.76 -2.41
C LEU A 769 28.25 41.25 -2.56
N ILE A 770 29.23 42.17 -2.53
CA ILE A 770 30.65 41.83 -2.57
C ILE A 770 31.14 41.21 -1.24
N GLU A 771 30.54 41.57 -0.11
CA GLU A 771 30.79 40.88 1.16
C GLU A 771 30.33 39.42 1.11
N LEU A 772 29.17 39.14 0.52
CA LEU A 772 28.60 37.80 0.38
C LEU A 772 29.32 36.98 -0.69
N GLU A 773 29.64 37.60 -1.82
CA GLU A 773 30.25 36.93 -2.98
C GLU A 773 31.54 37.65 -3.45
N PRO A 774 32.64 37.54 -2.71
CA PRO A 774 33.88 38.29 -3.00
C PRO A 774 34.51 37.99 -4.35
N ASN A 775 34.26 36.80 -4.89
CA ASN A 775 34.86 36.30 -6.13
C ASN A 775 34.00 36.52 -7.37
N ASN A 776 32.74 36.99 -7.21
CA ASN A 776 31.83 37.23 -8.32
C ASN A 776 32.20 38.56 -9.04
N THR A 777 32.81 38.42 -10.24
CA THR A 777 33.18 39.54 -11.08
C THR A 777 31.98 40.36 -11.56
N GLY A 778 30.81 39.76 -11.73
CA GLY A 778 29.60 40.44 -12.15
C GLY A 778 29.20 41.57 -11.24
N ASN A 779 29.33 41.39 -9.93
CA ASN A 779 28.97 42.37 -8.92
C ASN A 779 29.85 43.64 -9.01
N HIS A 780 31.15 43.45 -9.23
CA HIS A 780 32.08 44.55 -9.44
C HIS A 780 31.82 45.29 -10.75
N VAL A 781 31.46 44.58 -11.81
CA VAL A 781 31.11 45.18 -13.10
C VAL A 781 29.86 46.04 -12.99
N MET A 782 28.83 45.56 -12.31
CA MET A 782 27.56 46.28 -12.10
C MET A 782 27.82 47.58 -11.33
N LEU A 783 28.60 47.52 -10.25
CA LEU A 783 29.01 48.72 -9.50
C LEU A 783 29.85 49.71 -10.36
N ALA A 784 30.76 49.16 -11.17
CA ALA A 784 31.54 49.98 -12.10
C ALA A 784 30.65 50.69 -13.14
N ASN A 785 29.67 50.01 -13.67
CA ASN A 785 28.68 50.57 -14.60
C ASN A 785 27.84 51.66 -13.94
N LEU A 786 27.42 51.45 -12.70
CA LEU A 786 26.68 52.45 -11.92
C LEU A 786 27.49 53.74 -11.72
N TYR A 787 28.79 53.61 -11.34
CA TYR A 787 29.65 54.78 -11.25
C TYR A 787 29.89 55.46 -12.60
N ALA A 788 30.00 54.71 -13.68
CA ALA A 788 30.15 55.24 -15.01
C ALA A 788 28.91 56.05 -15.46
N SER A 789 27.70 55.55 -15.23
CA SER A 789 26.44 56.22 -15.56
C SER A 789 26.28 57.54 -14.77
N ALA A 790 26.79 57.58 -13.54
CA ALA A 790 26.76 58.76 -12.65
C ALA A 790 27.94 59.72 -12.86
N GLY A 791 28.85 59.45 -13.78
CA GLY A 791 30.03 60.26 -14.02
C GLY A 791 31.11 60.22 -12.91
N ARG A 792 31.02 59.23 -11.96
CA ARG A 792 31.98 59.06 -10.83
C ARG A 792 33.22 58.29 -11.27
N TRP A 793 34.03 58.90 -12.17
CA TRP A 793 35.19 58.24 -12.80
C TRP A 793 36.28 57.77 -11.84
N SER A 794 36.47 58.46 -10.71
CA SER A 794 37.44 58.12 -9.68
C SER A 794 37.07 56.81 -9.00
N ASP A 795 35.77 56.58 -8.70
CA ASP A 795 35.25 55.39 -8.02
C ASP A 795 35.20 54.20 -8.99
N LEU A 796 34.87 54.46 -10.27
CA LEU A 796 35.00 53.48 -11.35
C LEU A 796 36.44 52.95 -11.43
N ALA A 797 37.44 53.87 -11.47
CA ALA A 797 38.84 53.46 -11.55
C ALA A 797 39.26 52.61 -10.37
N ARG A 798 38.80 52.98 -9.15
CA ARG A 798 39.06 52.21 -7.94
C ARG A 798 38.48 50.80 -8.02
N THR A 799 37.20 50.66 -8.44
CA THR A 799 36.53 49.38 -8.54
C THR A 799 37.21 48.47 -9.56
N ARG A 800 37.61 49.04 -10.71
CA ARG A 800 38.34 48.28 -11.76
C ARG A 800 39.73 47.83 -11.31
N ARG A 801 40.45 48.62 -10.50
CA ARG A 801 41.72 48.20 -9.89
C ARG A 801 41.52 47.03 -8.93
N LEU A 802 40.50 47.04 -8.10
CA LEU A 802 40.18 45.95 -7.18
C LEU A 802 39.91 44.63 -7.92
N THR A 803 39.21 44.64 -9.08
CA THR A 803 39.02 43.45 -9.91
C THR A 803 40.33 42.95 -10.53
N THR A 804 41.20 43.84 -10.94
CA THR A 804 42.51 43.49 -11.51
C THR A 804 43.45 42.92 -10.44
N ASP A 805 43.53 43.56 -9.28
CA ASP A 805 44.39 43.15 -8.16
C ASP A 805 44.01 41.79 -7.59
N ARG A 806 42.70 41.44 -7.64
CA ARG A 806 42.16 40.12 -7.23
C ARG A 806 42.23 39.08 -8.35
N GLN A 807 42.77 39.40 -9.55
CA GLN A 807 42.85 38.50 -10.71
C GLN A 807 41.50 37.88 -11.11
N LEU A 808 40.43 38.58 -10.87
CA LEU A 808 39.08 38.10 -11.19
C LEU A 808 38.83 38.13 -12.71
N ARG A 809 38.58 37.00 -13.31
CA ARG A 809 38.24 36.89 -14.75
C ARG A 809 36.74 36.72 -14.90
N LYS A 810 36.12 37.49 -15.82
CA LYS A 810 34.71 37.30 -16.18
C LYS A 810 34.57 36.02 -16.95
N SER A 811 33.64 35.13 -16.56
CA SER A 811 33.27 33.99 -17.35
C SER A 811 32.63 34.45 -18.67
N PRO A 812 33.07 33.96 -19.82
CA PRO A 812 32.47 34.35 -21.10
C PRO A 812 31.02 33.82 -21.16
N GLY A 813 30.14 34.57 -21.82
CA GLY A 813 28.78 34.11 -22.09
C GLY A 813 28.83 32.89 -23.03
N CYS A 814 28.05 31.90 -22.74
CA CYS A 814 27.86 30.74 -23.60
C CYS A 814 26.40 30.55 -23.98
N SER A 815 26.19 30.01 -25.16
CA SER A 815 24.87 29.57 -25.61
C SER A 815 25.03 28.21 -26.31
N TRP A 816 23.97 27.44 -26.34
CA TRP A 816 23.98 26.15 -27.03
C TRP A 816 22.72 25.99 -27.86
N ILE A 817 22.85 25.19 -28.90
CA ILE A 817 21.77 24.79 -29.78
C ILE A 817 21.86 23.28 -30.03
N GLU A 818 20.73 22.60 -29.99
CA GLU A 818 20.62 21.20 -30.33
C GLU A 818 20.27 21.07 -31.81
N ASP A 819 21.01 20.26 -32.55
CA ASP A 819 20.73 19.89 -33.94
C ASP A 819 20.84 18.35 -34.04
N ARG A 820 20.47 17.77 -35.19
CA ARG A 820 20.52 16.33 -35.46
C ARG A 820 21.88 15.70 -35.20
N ASP A 821 22.95 16.49 -35.29
CA ASP A 821 24.34 16.06 -35.09
C ASP A 821 24.78 16.17 -33.61
N GLY A 822 23.94 16.73 -32.71
CA GLY A 822 24.22 16.85 -31.28
C GLY A 822 24.09 18.28 -30.75
N ILE A 823 24.63 18.51 -29.55
CA ILE A 823 24.59 19.82 -28.89
C ILE A 823 25.85 20.63 -29.31
N HIS A 824 25.63 21.77 -29.95
CA HIS A 824 26.65 22.73 -30.32
C HIS A 824 26.72 23.87 -29.29
N VAL A 825 27.86 24.02 -28.64
CA VAL A 825 28.12 25.07 -27.66
C VAL A 825 28.87 26.23 -28.28
N PHE A 826 28.36 27.45 -28.09
CA PHE A 826 28.98 28.68 -28.57
C PHE A 826 29.40 29.54 -27.36
N ILE A 827 30.66 29.90 -27.31
CA ILE A 827 31.23 30.77 -26.28
C ILE A 827 31.48 32.14 -26.90
N ALA A 828 31.21 33.20 -26.17
CA ALA A 828 31.41 34.55 -26.66
C ALA A 828 32.89 34.80 -27.02
N CYS A 829 33.15 35.28 -28.22
CA CYS A 829 34.47 35.51 -28.79
C CYS A 829 35.31 34.23 -29.05
N ASP A 830 34.70 33.06 -29.10
CA ASP A 830 35.38 31.82 -29.43
C ASP A 830 35.01 31.37 -30.86
N GLY A 831 36.02 31.10 -31.69
CA GLY A 831 35.85 30.61 -33.04
C GLY A 831 36.14 29.09 -33.19
N SER A 832 36.11 28.34 -32.10
CA SER A 832 36.49 26.92 -32.07
C SER A 832 35.48 25.99 -32.74
N HIS A 833 34.27 26.45 -33.01
CA HIS A 833 33.22 25.61 -33.64
C HIS A 833 33.60 25.26 -35.08
N ASN A 834 33.45 23.99 -35.47
CA ASN A 834 33.86 23.49 -36.80
C ASN A 834 33.34 24.29 -38.00
N ARG A 835 32.17 24.92 -37.86
CA ARG A 835 31.52 25.75 -38.89
C ARG A 835 31.49 27.24 -38.51
N ALA A 836 32.39 27.71 -37.64
CA ALA A 836 32.42 29.09 -37.19
C ALA A 836 32.43 30.10 -38.31
N ASN A 837 33.30 29.89 -39.35
CA ASN A 837 33.43 30.81 -40.48
C ASN A 837 32.13 30.95 -41.31
N GLU A 838 31.39 29.83 -41.50
CA GLU A 838 30.08 29.87 -42.19
C GLU A 838 29.05 30.60 -41.37
N ILE A 839 29.00 30.37 -40.09
CA ILE A 839 28.07 30.98 -39.15
C ILE A 839 28.30 32.50 -39.10
N TYR A 840 29.55 32.93 -38.91
CA TYR A 840 29.88 34.36 -38.91
C TYR A 840 29.60 35.04 -40.24
N ALA A 841 29.88 34.39 -41.39
CA ALA A 841 29.53 34.97 -42.70
C ALA A 841 28.03 35.18 -42.89
N ILE A 842 27.20 34.24 -42.37
CA ILE A 842 25.74 34.39 -42.38
C ILE A 842 25.29 35.51 -41.43
N LEU A 843 25.88 35.59 -40.22
CA LEU A 843 25.57 36.63 -39.26
C LEU A 843 25.93 38.03 -39.77
N ASP A 844 27.07 38.21 -40.43
CA ASP A 844 27.48 39.45 -41.07
C ASP A 844 26.53 39.87 -42.15
N ASN A 845 26.06 38.90 -42.98
CA ASN A 845 25.11 39.16 -44.03
C ASN A 845 23.74 39.58 -43.46
N LEU A 846 23.25 38.91 -42.43
CA LEU A 846 22.01 39.23 -41.73
C LEU A 846 22.11 40.63 -41.08
N THR A 847 23.22 40.95 -40.43
CA THR A 847 23.47 42.23 -39.81
C THR A 847 23.47 43.35 -40.85
N PHE A 848 24.10 43.12 -41.99
CA PHE A 848 24.07 44.02 -43.11
C PHE A 848 22.64 44.22 -43.65
N GLN A 849 21.85 43.17 -43.83
CA GLN A 849 20.45 43.25 -44.28
C GLN A 849 19.57 44.00 -43.26
N MET A 850 19.81 43.87 -41.98
CA MET A 850 19.09 44.57 -40.92
C MET A 850 19.44 46.07 -40.94
N SER A 851 20.71 46.42 -41.14
CA SER A 851 21.15 47.82 -41.19
C SER A 851 20.59 48.55 -42.43
N VAL A 852 20.44 47.85 -43.55
CA VAL A 852 19.85 48.45 -44.80
C VAL A 852 18.31 48.63 -44.67
N LYS A 853 17.63 48.01 -43.76
CA LYS A 853 16.19 48.17 -43.52
C LYS A 853 15.86 49.29 -42.51
N GLN A 854 16.87 49.88 -41.88
CA GLN A 854 16.69 50.99 -40.93
C GLN A 854 16.90 52.39 -41.53
N ASP A 855 17.36 52.50 -42.80
CA ASP A 855 17.39 53.69 -43.64
C ASP A 855 16.21 53.63 -44.62
#